data_0f8274ef825c34183433dc8f3a17d5cd
#
_entry.id   0f8274ef825c34183433dc8f3a17d5cd
#
_cell.length_a   1.000
_cell.length_b   1.000
_cell.length_c   1.000
_cell.angle_alpha   90.00
_cell.angle_beta   90.00
_cell.angle_gamma   90.00
#
_symmetry.space_group_name_H-M   'P 1'
#
loop_
_entity.id
_entity.type
_entity.pdbx_description
1 polymer ?
#
loop_
_entity_poly.entity_id
_entity_poly.type
_entity_poly.pdbx_seq_one_letter_code
_entity_poly.pdbx_strand_id
1 'polypeptide(L)'
;METILEIYNRIVGEELRPTTEEYRRAMRKGDPEVTARMKRTAFPALMPACVCAGFRRKECVTRYTGLCQVDFDKVPAERTHEVALRLKALPETLLLYRSMGNGLHLLYRYEGDYRQAFRQGNQYFAEQASLPYDPSCEPIVHLSSLCHDPEAYLNLSATAFVPDGHGERPEPVRTTSGISPETAGNSGGTTPLTSDEICRHARELVERRMPFMQGQRHNHLVRLCYLLNDYGVSESDTEMWIAMNNADYRDENPALLVRSVYQRATASFGCRERPSHRPSARKAKDTKTSGGRKARVADEGETDDGRRKMTRTEIVEQFLRGKPLRYDIISQKTQRNTESSPNANWKDMTDRDTNSLYCECCRTTSQNINQPTFRAVLSSDIIHEVHPLREFIEELPPWDGHTDYISQASGMVHVKDPAKQSLWTSCFKKWFVAMVASWMADEVTNHEILVLIGRQGIYKTTWIDRLMPPQLVRYRSKQSATGRLDKDEMLRFCEFGLINMDEIDSMPDREVNTLKSLITSDDIIVQAVYATNKERRIRLASYAASGNKEQFLTDTSGNRRWLPFEIESIDSPFEHPLPYAGIYAQAYQLSKDGFRHWFDLDEIKGLEEHVEGFMEETNEGQLIPVYFAVPTPGQEEAGNAIFLTLAEIGAKLTVWGAIRRPLSLRQLGKVMTKQGFRCVRRGNGKQTGYLVIEKTSTFIEAERKLKAH
;
A
#
# COMPACT_ATOMS: atom_id res chain seq x y z
N MET A 1 -11.62 -4.74 24.86
CA MET A 1 -12.06 -3.47 24.24
C MET A 1 -12.52 -2.60 25.40
N GLU A 2 -11.85 -1.49 25.60
CA GLU A 2 -12.20 -0.57 26.68
C GLU A 2 -13.54 0.11 26.37
N THR A 3 -14.36 0.28 27.40
CA THR A 3 -15.59 1.06 27.31
C THR A 3 -15.28 2.57 27.37
N ILE A 4 -16.20 3.42 26.92
CA ILE A 4 -16.02 4.87 26.99
C ILE A 4 -15.83 5.36 28.45
N LEU A 5 -16.42 4.66 29.41
CA LEU A 5 -16.25 4.95 30.83
C LEU A 5 -14.85 4.59 31.34
N GLU A 6 -14.28 3.46 30.91
CA GLU A 6 -12.91 3.09 31.22
C GLU A 6 -11.90 4.08 30.64
N ILE A 7 -12.13 4.52 29.39
CA ILE A 7 -11.33 5.55 28.73
C ILE A 7 -11.38 6.87 29.51
N TYR A 8 -12.57 7.30 29.92
CA TYR A 8 -12.74 8.48 30.75
C TYR A 8 -11.99 8.35 32.08
N ASN A 9 -12.12 7.21 32.78
CA ASN A 9 -11.44 6.98 34.04
C ASN A 9 -9.90 7.00 33.90
N ARG A 10 -9.36 6.55 32.77
CA ARG A 10 -7.92 6.68 32.48
C ARG A 10 -7.48 8.12 32.23
N ILE A 11 -8.32 8.93 31.58
CA ILE A 11 -8.03 10.35 31.30
C ILE A 11 -8.01 11.17 32.61
N VAL A 12 -8.97 10.97 33.49
CA VAL A 12 -9.05 11.69 34.76
C VAL A 12 -8.12 11.12 35.84
N GLY A 13 -7.71 9.86 35.70
CA GLY A 13 -6.86 9.15 36.65
C GLY A 13 -5.40 9.61 36.63
N GLU A 14 -4.66 9.25 37.68
CA GLU A 14 -3.26 9.65 37.89
C GLU A 14 -2.26 8.91 36.98
N GLU A 15 -2.66 7.82 36.30
CA GLU A 15 -1.76 6.97 35.48
C GLU A 15 -1.03 7.78 34.39
N LEU A 16 -1.74 8.62 33.66
CA LEU A 16 -1.21 9.38 32.52
C LEU A 16 -0.61 10.73 32.91
N ARG A 17 -0.74 11.15 34.18
CA ARG A 17 -0.32 12.46 34.66
C ARG A 17 1.19 12.71 34.50
N PRO A 18 2.11 11.81 34.96
CA PRO A 18 3.55 12.07 34.86
C PRO A 18 4.00 12.29 33.41
N THR A 19 3.53 11.44 32.50
CA THR A 19 3.85 11.52 31.06
C THR A 19 3.29 12.80 30.42
N THR A 20 2.08 13.19 30.81
CA THR A 20 1.43 14.41 30.28
C THR A 20 2.17 15.67 30.78
N GLU A 21 2.56 15.71 32.05
CA GLU A 21 3.32 16.83 32.61
C GLU A 21 4.73 16.93 32.01
N GLU A 22 5.40 15.81 31.79
CA GLU A 22 6.71 15.77 31.12
C GLU A 22 6.61 16.32 29.67
N TYR A 23 5.61 15.89 28.92
CA TYR A 23 5.35 16.39 27.56
C TYR A 23 5.11 17.90 27.56
N ARG A 24 4.23 18.40 28.43
CA ARG A 24 3.92 19.84 28.56
C ARG A 24 5.14 20.65 28.99
N ARG A 25 6.05 20.06 29.80
CA ARG A 25 7.33 20.68 30.16
C ARG A 25 8.28 20.76 28.98
N ALA A 26 8.39 19.71 28.17
CA ALA A 26 9.19 19.68 26.94
C ALA A 26 8.67 20.71 25.91
N MET A 27 7.36 20.81 25.74
CA MET A 27 6.75 21.84 24.88
C MET A 27 7.11 23.28 25.34
N ARG A 28 7.03 23.57 26.64
CA ARG A 28 7.41 24.89 27.18
C ARG A 28 8.90 25.21 27.00
N LYS A 29 9.75 24.19 26.95
CA LYS A 29 11.20 24.33 26.69
C LYS A 29 11.53 24.52 25.20
N GLY A 30 10.55 24.32 24.31
CA GLY A 30 10.73 24.42 22.87
C GLY A 30 11.59 23.31 22.27
N ASP A 31 11.50 22.08 22.80
CA ASP A 31 12.22 20.91 22.32
C ASP A 31 11.35 20.07 21.35
N PRO A 32 11.47 20.27 20.03
CA PRO A 32 10.62 19.60 19.04
C PRO A 32 10.94 18.10 18.88
N GLU A 33 12.20 17.67 19.12
CA GLU A 33 12.57 16.28 18.98
C GLU A 33 11.99 15.41 20.10
N VAL A 34 12.10 15.89 21.35
CA VAL A 34 11.54 15.21 22.51
C VAL A 34 10.03 15.16 22.43
N THR A 35 9.36 16.25 22.07
CA THR A 35 7.90 16.29 21.94
C THR A 35 7.40 15.37 20.83
N ALA A 36 8.05 15.36 19.65
CA ALA A 36 7.68 14.46 18.56
C ALA A 36 7.91 12.98 18.90
N ARG A 37 8.98 12.65 19.62
CA ARG A 37 9.24 11.28 20.12
C ARG A 37 8.18 10.88 21.13
N MET A 38 7.90 11.69 22.14
CA MET A 38 6.91 11.38 23.17
C MET A 38 5.51 11.22 22.58
N LYS A 39 5.10 12.08 21.65
CA LYS A 39 3.81 11.98 20.96
C LYS A 39 3.65 10.62 20.26
N ARG A 40 4.72 10.02 19.74
CA ARG A 40 4.67 8.74 19.01
C ARG A 40 4.75 7.50 19.90
N THR A 41 5.39 7.59 21.08
CA THR A 41 5.76 6.40 21.85
C THR A 41 5.31 6.37 23.30
N ALA A 42 4.97 7.51 23.90
CA ALA A 42 4.73 7.62 25.34
C ALA A 42 3.24 7.61 25.73
N PHE A 43 2.34 7.94 24.79
CA PHE A 43 0.91 8.02 25.09
C PHE A 43 0.15 6.84 24.53
N PRO A 44 -0.79 6.25 25.29
CA PRO A 44 -1.74 5.31 24.74
C PRO A 44 -2.65 6.03 23.71
N ALA A 45 -3.05 5.30 22.70
CA ALA A 45 -3.86 5.85 21.62
C ALA A 45 -5.18 5.11 21.49
N LEU A 46 -6.26 5.87 21.33
CA LEU A 46 -7.61 5.42 21.06
C LEU A 46 -7.90 5.53 19.57
N MET A 47 -8.58 4.56 19.01
CA MET A 47 -9.16 4.61 17.66
C MET A 47 -10.69 4.70 17.83
N PRO A 48 -11.27 5.92 17.82
CA PRO A 48 -12.66 6.12 18.24
C PRO A 48 -13.67 5.50 17.29
N ALA A 49 -13.46 5.64 15.98
CA ALA A 49 -14.47 5.38 14.97
C ALA A 49 -14.63 3.91 14.59
N CYS A 50 -13.63 3.07 14.83
CA CYS A 50 -13.67 1.66 14.41
C CYS A 50 -12.84 0.73 15.27
N VAL A 51 -13.04 -0.57 15.08
CA VAL A 51 -12.23 -1.65 15.63
C VAL A 51 -11.55 -2.37 14.48
N CYS A 52 -10.24 -2.59 14.59
CA CYS A 52 -9.45 -3.32 13.62
C CYS A 52 -9.00 -4.69 14.14
N ALA A 53 -8.93 -5.69 13.25
CA ALA A 53 -8.30 -6.98 13.55
C ALA A 53 -6.82 -6.93 13.16
N GLY A 54 -5.93 -6.97 14.16
CA GLY A 54 -4.47 -7.05 14.00
C GLY A 54 -3.80 -5.73 13.66
N PHE A 55 -4.02 -5.17 12.47
CA PHE A 55 -3.33 -3.97 12.02
C PHE A 55 -4.27 -2.77 11.88
N ARG A 56 -3.74 -1.56 12.16
CA ARG A 56 -4.44 -0.30 11.95
C ARG A 56 -4.47 0.06 10.46
N ARG A 57 -5.39 -0.55 9.72
CA ARG A 57 -5.64 -0.28 8.30
C ARG A 57 -7.13 -0.31 8.03
N LYS A 58 -7.59 0.44 7.03
CA LYS A 58 -9.01 0.49 6.65
C LYS A 58 -9.56 -0.89 6.28
N GLU A 59 -8.75 -1.71 5.65
CA GLU A 59 -9.09 -3.08 5.25
C GLU A 59 -9.20 -4.04 6.44
N CYS A 60 -8.62 -3.68 7.58
CA CYS A 60 -8.66 -4.45 8.82
C CYS A 60 -9.79 -4.02 9.76
N VAL A 61 -10.62 -3.08 9.36
CA VAL A 61 -11.78 -2.63 10.14
C VAL A 61 -12.80 -3.75 10.19
N THR A 62 -13.06 -4.24 11.39
CA THR A 62 -14.04 -5.31 11.64
C THR A 62 -15.38 -4.78 12.09
N ARG A 63 -15.41 -3.61 12.72
CA ARG A 63 -16.63 -2.99 13.23
C ARG A 63 -16.48 -1.47 13.34
N TYR A 64 -17.54 -0.75 13.01
CA TYR A 64 -17.69 0.66 13.33
C TYR A 64 -18.22 0.80 14.75
N THR A 65 -17.75 1.81 15.47
CA THR A 65 -18.15 2.03 16.87
C THR A 65 -19.40 2.91 17.01
N GLY A 66 -19.79 3.62 15.95
CA GLY A 66 -20.79 4.68 16.00
C GLY A 66 -20.28 5.97 16.66
N LEU A 67 -18.95 6.10 16.82
CA LEU A 67 -18.31 7.29 17.39
C LEU A 67 -17.55 8.05 16.33
N CYS A 68 -17.58 9.37 16.45
CA CYS A 68 -16.81 10.29 15.65
C CYS A 68 -16.00 11.22 16.54
N GLN A 69 -14.93 11.80 16.00
CA GLN A 69 -13.98 12.65 16.73
C GLN A 69 -13.88 14.02 16.09
N VAL A 70 -13.78 15.04 16.93
CA VAL A 70 -13.35 16.40 16.56
C VAL A 70 -12.07 16.73 17.29
N ASP A 71 -11.06 17.21 16.55
CA ASP A 71 -9.83 17.73 17.11
C ASP A 71 -9.75 19.24 16.86
N PHE A 72 -9.58 20.00 17.93
CA PHE A 72 -9.31 21.42 17.90
C PHE A 72 -7.85 21.66 18.29
N ASP A 73 -7.00 21.87 17.29
CA ASP A 73 -5.60 22.18 17.53
C ASP A 73 -5.36 23.65 17.86
N LYS A 74 -4.34 23.92 18.72
CA LYS A 74 -3.86 25.28 19.02
C LYS A 74 -4.95 26.21 19.56
N VAL A 75 -5.78 25.75 20.46
CA VAL A 75 -6.75 26.60 21.16
C VAL A 75 -6.01 27.63 22.03
N PRO A 76 -6.26 28.96 21.90
CA PRO A 76 -5.65 29.93 22.76
C PRO A 76 -5.93 29.67 24.24
N ALA A 77 -4.91 29.75 25.10
CA ALA A 77 -5.01 29.36 26.51
C ALA A 77 -6.15 30.10 27.24
N GLU A 78 -6.31 31.41 26.97
CA GLU A 78 -7.36 32.26 27.52
C GLU A 78 -8.78 31.85 27.06
N ARG A 79 -8.92 31.21 25.91
CA ARG A 79 -10.21 30.76 25.36
C ARG A 79 -10.54 29.31 25.66
N THR A 80 -9.57 28.52 26.10
CA THR A 80 -9.76 27.06 26.27
C THR A 80 -10.91 26.73 27.22
N HIS A 81 -11.01 27.44 28.35
CA HIS A 81 -12.06 27.23 29.34
C HIS A 81 -13.46 27.60 28.79
N GLU A 82 -13.56 28.77 28.13
CA GLU A 82 -14.82 29.23 27.52
C GLU A 82 -15.31 28.28 26.44
N VAL A 83 -14.42 27.84 25.52
CA VAL A 83 -14.73 26.89 24.45
C VAL A 83 -15.15 25.56 25.03
N ALA A 84 -14.43 25.05 26.04
CA ALA A 84 -14.79 23.81 26.71
C ALA A 84 -16.18 23.88 27.36
N LEU A 85 -16.55 24.99 27.99
CA LEU A 85 -17.90 25.17 28.57
C LEU A 85 -18.99 25.16 27.49
N ARG A 86 -18.77 25.83 26.34
CA ARG A 86 -19.73 25.83 25.23
C ARG A 86 -19.92 24.42 24.67
N LEU A 87 -18.83 23.70 24.45
CA LEU A 87 -18.88 22.32 23.92
C LEU A 87 -19.53 21.35 24.92
N LYS A 88 -19.28 21.49 26.24
CA LYS A 88 -19.93 20.68 27.29
C LYS A 88 -21.45 20.88 27.35
N ALA A 89 -21.94 22.05 26.94
CA ALA A 89 -23.36 22.37 26.95
C ALA A 89 -24.13 21.74 25.77
N LEU A 90 -23.44 21.22 24.75
CA LEU A 90 -24.08 20.60 23.60
C LEU A 90 -24.57 19.19 23.94
N PRO A 91 -25.82 18.84 23.59
CA PRO A 91 -26.38 17.53 23.92
C PRO A 91 -25.67 16.36 23.20
N GLU A 92 -25.00 16.62 22.08
CA GLU A 92 -24.27 15.62 21.31
C GLU A 92 -22.86 15.36 21.86
N THR A 93 -22.34 16.17 22.78
CA THR A 93 -21.00 15.96 23.35
C THR A 93 -20.97 14.78 24.29
N LEU A 94 -20.29 13.70 23.85
CA LEU A 94 -20.16 12.46 24.63
C LEU A 94 -18.96 12.51 25.59
N LEU A 95 -17.77 12.86 25.07
CA LEU A 95 -16.52 12.98 25.85
C LEU A 95 -15.75 14.20 25.36
N LEU A 96 -15.29 15.04 26.28
CA LEU A 96 -14.44 16.18 25.97
C LEU A 96 -13.27 16.21 26.95
N TYR A 97 -12.04 16.32 26.43
CA TYR A 97 -10.82 16.43 27.23
C TYR A 97 -9.76 17.26 26.52
N ARG A 98 -8.85 17.84 27.31
CA ARG A 98 -7.71 18.60 26.77
C ARG A 98 -6.69 17.66 26.15
N SER A 99 -6.16 18.03 24.99
CA SER A 99 -5.07 17.28 24.36
C SER A 99 -3.79 17.40 25.20
N MET A 100 -2.78 16.59 24.86
CA MET A 100 -1.46 16.68 25.49
C MET A 100 -0.80 18.08 25.31
N GLY A 101 -1.15 18.79 24.23
CA GLY A 101 -0.74 20.18 23.93
C GLY A 101 -1.76 21.20 24.40
N ASN A 102 -2.09 22.15 23.53
CA ASN A 102 -3.05 23.24 23.78
C ASN A 102 -4.35 23.08 22.98
N GLY A 103 -4.78 21.83 22.73
CA GLY A 103 -5.99 21.54 21.97
C GLY A 103 -7.08 20.91 22.82
N LEU A 104 -8.24 20.65 22.18
CA LEU A 104 -9.36 19.92 22.76
C LEU A 104 -9.73 18.76 21.85
N HIS A 105 -9.94 17.58 22.42
CA HIS A 105 -10.48 16.41 21.75
C HIS A 105 -11.92 16.20 22.20
N LEU A 106 -12.82 16.03 21.23
CA LEU A 106 -14.24 15.76 21.48
C LEU A 106 -14.66 14.50 20.75
N LEU A 107 -15.38 13.61 21.46
CA LEU A 107 -16.05 12.46 20.86
C LEU A 107 -17.56 12.66 20.91
N TYR A 108 -18.25 12.25 19.85
CA TYR A 108 -19.70 12.26 19.76
C TYR A 108 -20.22 11.00 19.09
N ARG A 109 -21.49 10.65 19.32
CA ARG A 109 -22.18 9.58 18.61
C ARG A 109 -22.75 10.11 17.31
N TYR A 110 -22.85 9.23 16.29
CA TYR A 110 -23.49 9.59 15.03
C TYR A 110 -24.39 8.48 14.52
N GLU A 111 -25.36 8.85 13.68
CA GLU A 111 -26.19 7.96 12.89
C GLU A 111 -25.91 8.17 11.41
N GLY A 112 -26.09 7.12 10.58
CA GLY A 112 -25.89 7.17 9.15
C GLY A 112 -24.46 6.93 8.67
N ASP A 113 -24.04 7.61 7.60
CA ASP A 113 -22.72 7.43 7.01
C ASP A 113 -21.62 8.18 7.78
N TYR A 114 -20.51 7.49 8.08
CA TYR A 114 -19.40 8.05 8.84
C TYR A 114 -18.80 9.31 8.22
N ARG A 115 -18.64 9.35 6.88
CA ARG A 115 -18.01 10.49 6.23
C ARG A 115 -18.91 11.73 6.24
N GLN A 116 -20.21 11.53 6.07
CA GLN A 116 -21.18 12.61 6.20
C GLN A 116 -21.22 13.12 7.64
N ALA A 117 -21.30 12.20 8.61
CA ALA A 117 -21.27 12.52 10.03
C ALA A 117 -19.98 13.26 10.42
N PHE A 118 -18.81 12.80 9.94
CA PHE A 118 -17.55 13.48 10.21
C PHE A 118 -17.55 14.91 9.68
N ARG A 119 -17.91 15.12 8.41
CA ARG A 119 -17.85 16.45 7.78
C ARG A 119 -18.88 17.40 8.38
N GLN A 120 -20.14 16.99 8.48
CA GLN A 120 -21.21 17.85 8.97
C GLN A 120 -21.15 18.01 10.50
N GLY A 121 -20.87 16.92 11.24
CA GLY A 121 -20.74 16.97 12.70
C GLY A 121 -19.53 17.80 13.14
N ASN A 122 -18.36 17.60 12.50
CA ASN A 122 -17.18 18.38 12.84
C ASN A 122 -17.34 19.86 12.48
N GLN A 123 -18.03 20.15 11.37
CA GLN A 123 -18.39 21.53 11.01
C GLN A 123 -19.33 22.15 12.05
N TYR A 124 -20.36 21.41 12.48
CA TYR A 124 -21.26 21.85 13.54
C TYR A 124 -20.52 22.19 14.84
N PHE A 125 -19.65 21.30 15.34
CA PHE A 125 -18.87 21.57 16.55
C PHE A 125 -17.87 22.70 16.35
N ALA A 126 -17.28 22.87 15.17
CA ALA A 126 -16.38 23.97 14.84
C ALA A 126 -17.09 25.32 14.89
N GLU A 127 -18.32 25.42 14.40
CA GLU A 127 -19.14 26.63 14.47
C GLU A 127 -19.48 26.97 15.93
N GLN A 128 -19.89 25.98 16.74
CA GLN A 128 -20.18 26.18 18.16
C GLN A 128 -18.92 26.60 18.96
N ALA A 129 -17.76 26.04 18.62
CA ALA A 129 -16.49 26.41 19.23
C ALA A 129 -15.94 27.76 18.71
N SER A 130 -16.41 28.23 17.55
CA SER A 130 -15.81 29.32 16.78
C SER A 130 -14.31 29.08 16.55
N LEU A 131 -13.94 27.83 16.20
CA LEU A 131 -12.59 27.37 15.93
C LEU A 131 -12.60 26.37 14.77
N PRO A 132 -11.57 26.34 13.92
CA PRO A 132 -11.45 25.30 12.90
C PRO A 132 -11.13 23.95 13.54
N TYR A 133 -11.70 22.88 13.00
CA TYR A 133 -11.31 21.51 13.35
C TYR A 133 -10.19 20.99 12.44
N ASP A 134 -9.46 19.96 12.88
CA ASP A 134 -8.43 19.31 12.07
C ASP A 134 -9.06 18.29 11.10
N PRO A 135 -9.07 18.54 9.77
CA PRO A 135 -9.62 17.62 8.80
C PRO A 135 -8.78 16.35 8.62
N SER A 136 -7.53 16.31 9.11
CA SER A 136 -6.67 15.11 9.03
C SER A 136 -7.20 13.94 9.86
N CYS A 137 -8.19 14.17 10.73
CA CYS A 137 -8.88 13.15 11.51
C CYS A 137 -9.97 12.38 10.74
N GLU A 138 -10.28 12.75 9.47
CA GLU A 138 -11.29 12.08 8.63
C GLU A 138 -11.06 10.58 8.43
N PRO A 139 -9.81 10.04 8.29
CA PRO A 139 -9.62 8.61 8.14
C PRO A 139 -10.18 7.84 9.34
N ILE A 140 -11.06 6.87 9.06
CA ILE A 140 -11.76 6.08 10.09
C ILE A 140 -10.83 5.35 11.06
N VAL A 141 -9.59 5.09 10.64
CA VAL A 141 -8.52 4.49 11.46
C VAL A 141 -7.64 5.53 12.15
N HIS A 142 -8.11 6.78 12.27
CA HIS A 142 -7.38 7.84 12.97
C HIS A 142 -7.19 7.50 14.45
N LEU A 143 -6.04 7.89 15.01
CA LEU A 143 -5.69 7.69 16.42
C LEU A 143 -5.76 9.00 17.18
N SER A 144 -6.52 9.01 18.26
CA SER A 144 -6.51 10.05 19.27
C SER A 144 -5.63 9.64 20.44
N SER A 145 -4.69 10.48 20.85
CA SER A 145 -3.82 10.21 21.99
C SER A 145 -4.55 10.48 23.30
N LEU A 146 -4.49 9.53 24.23
CA LEU A 146 -5.03 9.73 25.58
C LEU A 146 -4.00 10.39 26.47
N CYS A 147 -4.38 11.42 27.19
CA CYS A 147 -3.53 12.15 28.13
C CYS A 147 -4.31 12.52 29.40
N HIS A 148 -3.61 12.89 30.45
CA HIS A 148 -4.26 13.27 31.70
C HIS A 148 -4.97 14.63 31.59
N ASP A 149 -6.25 14.64 31.91
CA ASP A 149 -7.08 15.83 32.09
C ASP A 149 -8.08 15.62 33.22
N PRO A 150 -7.86 16.19 34.42
CA PRO A 150 -8.77 16.05 35.57
C PRO A 150 -10.10 16.80 35.36
N GLU A 151 -10.19 17.71 34.39
CA GLU A 151 -11.40 18.45 34.02
C GLU A 151 -12.16 17.85 32.84
N ALA A 152 -11.77 16.65 32.39
CA ALA A 152 -12.47 15.96 31.32
C ALA A 152 -13.98 15.80 31.62
N TYR A 153 -14.78 15.85 30.58
CA TYR A 153 -16.25 15.76 30.69
C TYR A 153 -16.75 14.51 29.99
N LEU A 154 -17.68 13.79 30.63
CA LEU A 154 -18.34 12.62 30.06
C LEU A 154 -19.86 12.77 30.22
N ASN A 155 -20.60 12.61 29.10
CA ASN A 155 -22.05 12.55 29.07
C ASN A 155 -22.52 11.23 28.43
N LEU A 156 -22.81 10.22 29.23
CA LEU A 156 -23.27 8.92 28.73
C LEU A 156 -24.65 8.99 28.05
N SER A 157 -25.44 10.05 28.33
CA SER A 157 -26.74 10.30 27.72
C SER A 157 -26.67 11.20 26.49
N ALA A 158 -25.46 11.44 25.93
CA ALA A 158 -25.30 12.26 24.75
C ALA A 158 -26.13 11.74 23.57
N THR A 159 -26.84 12.64 22.90
CA THR A 159 -27.62 12.34 21.71
C THR A 159 -26.70 12.10 20.50
N ALA A 160 -27.16 11.27 19.57
CA ALA A 160 -26.39 11.05 18.35
C ALA A 160 -26.57 12.25 17.39
N PHE A 161 -25.47 12.64 16.75
CA PHE A 161 -25.52 13.60 15.64
C PHE A 161 -26.07 12.93 14.39
N VAL A 162 -27.09 13.52 13.77
CA VAL A 162 -27.71 13.02 12.53
C VAL A 162 -27.35 13.97 11.39
N PRO A 163 -26.62 13.52 10.36
CA PRO A 163 -26.30 14.34 9.18
C PRO A 163 -27.55 14.71 8.37
N ASP A 164 -27.59 15.90 7.79
CA ASP A 164 -28.68 16.33 6.90
C ASP A 164 -28.76 15.41 5.66
N GLY A 165 -29.98 14.91 5.38
CA GLY A 165 -30.24 13.96 4.29
C GLY A 165 -30.97 12.69 4.73
N HIS A 166 -31.16 12.49 6.03
CA HIS A 166 -32.02 11.48 6.61
C HIS A 166 -32.98 12.13 7.61
N GLY A 167 -34.23 12.43 7.17
CA GLY A 167 -35.40 12.66 8.00
C GLY A 167 -35.39 13.88 8.93
N GLU A 168 -36.53 14.53 9.01
CA GLU A 168 -36.82 15.72 9.83
C GLU A 168 -36.40 15.58 11.30
N ARG A 169 -35.77 16.65 11.82
CA ARG A 169 -35.47 16.81 13.26
C ARG A 169 -36.79 16.78 14.05
N PRO A 170 -36.96 15.94 15.09
CA PRO A 170 -38.05 16.12 16.03
C PRO A 170 -37.74 17.26 17.00
N GLU A 171 -38.64 18.22 17.12
CA GLU A 171 -38.61 19.24 18.17
C GLU A 171 -38.70 18.59 19.57
N PRO A 172 -38.20 19.26 20.62
CA PRO A 172 -38.10 18.66 21.94
C PRO A 172 -39.49 18.55 22.58
N VAL A 173 -39.99 17.30 22.76
CA VAL A 173 -41.23 16.99 23.45
C VAL A 173 -40.99 17.03 24.96
N ARG A 174 -41.73 17.91 25.63
CA ARG A 174 -41.88 17.95 27.09
C ARG A 174 -42.53 16.65 27.56
N THR A 175 -41.93 16.04 28.57
CA THR A 175 -42.48 14.91 29.32
C THR A 175 -43.84 15.20 29.91
N THR A 176 -44.84 14.36 29.58
CA THR A 176 -45.90 13.98 30.53
C THR A 176 -46.31 12.53 30.29
N SER A 177 -46.45 11.87 31.39
CA SER A 177 -46.76 10.48 31.62
C SER A 177 -48.18 10.05 31.18
N GLY A 178 -48.32 8.79 30.70
CA GLY A 178 -49.47 7.97 31.05
C GLY A 178 -50.35 7.41 29.94
N ILE A 179 -50.42 6.08 29.92
CA ILE A 179 -51.60 5.23 29.58
C ILE A 179 -51.78 4.79 28.12
N SER A 180 -51.65 3.47 27.94
CA SER A 180 -52.18 2.64 26.83
C SER A 180 -53.73 2.52 26.88
N PRO A 181 -54.40 1.72 26.03
CA PRO A 181 -54.36 1.51 24.57
C PRO A 181 -55.76 1.72 23.93
N GLU A 182 -55.85 1.66 22.64
CA GLU A 182 -56.89 1.00 21.84
C GLU A 182 -57.26 1.69 20.52
N THR A 183 -57.38 0.80 19.53
CA THR A 183 -58.27 0.79 18.38
C THR A 183 -57.95 1.57 17.09
N ALA A 184 -57.58 0.76 16.12
CA ALA A 184 -58.17 0.58 14.79
C ALA A 184 -58.40 1.78 13.86
N GLY A 185 -57.75 1.68 12.68
CA GLY A 185 -58.11 2.48 11.50
C GLY A 185 -57.28 2.14 10.27
N ASN A 186 -57.68 1.12 9.64
CA ASN A 186 -57.53 0.66 8.25
C ASN A 186 -56.95 1.62 7.23
N SER A 187 -55.81 1.25 6.56
CA SER A 187 -55.63 1.46 5.11
C SER A 187 -54.42 0.69 4.55
N GLY A 188 -54.66 -0.17 3.56
CA GLY A 188 -53.69 -0.65 2.58
C GLY A 188 -52.81 -1.81 3.02
N GLY A 189 -53.32 -3.04 2.99
CA GLY A 189 -52.60 -4.25 3.35
C GLY A 189 -51.44 -4.59 2.41
N THR A 190 -50.24 -4.51 2.92
CA THR A 190 -49.09 -5.30 2.45
C THR A 190 -48.99 -6.51 3.39
N THR A 191 -49.22 -7.71 2.88
CA THR A 191 -49.05 -8.95 3.63
C THR A 191 -47.53 -9.14 3.86
N PRO A 192 -47.06 -9.24 5.12
CA PRO A 192 -45.65 -9.51 5.38
C PRO A 192 -45.30 -10.91 4.87
N LEU A 193 -44.12 -11.05 4.26
CA LEU A 193 -43.57 -12.32 3.79
C LEU A 193 -43.35 -13.26 4.99
N THR A 194 -43.61 -14.54 4.78
CA THR A 194 -43.29 -15.60 5.75
C THR A 194 -41.77 -15.75 5.91
N SER A 195 -41.28 -16.35 6.99
CA SER A 195 -39.85 -16.63 7.22
C SER A 195 -39.24 -17.41 6.07
N ASP A 196 -39.95 -18.38 5.48
CA ASP A 196 -39.51 -19.16 4.35
C ASP A 196 -39.35 -18.32 3.05
N GLU A 197 -40.28 -17.39 2.80
CA GLU A 197 -40.18 -16.46 1.66
C GLU A 197 -39.03 -15.48 1.83
N ILE A 198 -38.76 -15.02 3.06
CA ILE A 198 -37.60 -14.18 3.37
C ILE A 198 -36.28 -14.97 3.15
N CYS A 199 -36.25 -16.23 3.58
CA CYS A 199 -35.08 -17.12 3.37
C CYS A 199 -34.81 -17.33 1.89
N ARG A 200 -35.82 -17.61 1.07
CA ARG A 200 -35.69 -17.74 -0.39
C ARG A 200 -35.18 -16.45 -1.04
N HIS A 201 -35.77 -15.32 -0.65
CA HIS A 201 -35.34 -14.00 -1.14
C HIS A 201 -33.86 -13.69 -0.78
N ALA A 202 -33.47 -13.94 0.47
CA ALA A 202 -32.12 -13.77 0.95
C ALA A 202 -31.13 -14.66 0.17
N ARG A 203 -31.50 -15.94 -0.07
CA ARG A 203 -30.69 -16.86 -0.86
C ARG A 203 -30.47 -16.34 -2.28
N GLU A 204 -31.52 -15.89 -2.97
CA GLU A 204 -31.39 -15.31 -4.31
C GLU A 204 -30.44 -14.11 -4.35
N LEU A 205 -30.49 -13.25 -3.33
CA LEU A 205 -29.59 -12.09 -3.23
C LEU A 205 -28.12 -12.50 -3.03
N VAL A 206 -27.88 -13.55 -2.25
CA VAL A 206 -26.52 -14.08 -2.02
C VAL A 206 -26.03 -14.80 -3.27
N GLU A 207 -26.86 -15.63 -3.92
CA GLU A 207 -26.52 -16.41 -5.11
C GLU A 207 -26.13 -15.53 -6.31
N ARG A 208 -26.75 -14.36 -6.46
CA ARG A 208 -26.38 -13.38 -7.51
C ARG A 208 -24.94 -12.86 -7.38
N ARG A 209 -24.36 -12.90 -6.17
CA ARG A 209 -23.01 -12.38 -5.88
C ARG A 209 -22.00 -13.48 -5.57
N MET A 210 -22.47 -14.60 -5.05
CA MET A 210 -21.66 -15.73 -4.61
C MET A 210 -22.46 -17.02 -4.79
N PRO A 211 -22.31 -17.75 -5.91
CA PRO A 211 -22.99 -19.02 -6.15
C PRO A 211 -22.61 -20.06 -5.10
N PHE A 212 -23.53 -20.99 -4.81
CA PHE A 212 -23.29 -22.13 -3.91
C PHE A 212 -22.49 -23.22 -4.66
N MET A 213 -21.16 -23.10 -4.67
CA MET A 213 -20.25 -23.96 -5.42
C MET A 213 -19.20 -24.60 -4.51
N GLN A 214 -18.62 -25.73 -4.92
CA GLN A 214 -17.53 -26.38 -4.20
C GLN A 214 -16.36 -25.40 -3.99
N GLY A 215 -15.84 -25.32 -2.75
CA GLY A 215 -14.81 -24.37 -2.33
C GLY A 215 -15.33 -22.99 -1.87
N GLN A 216 -16.61 -22.65 -2.14
CA GLN A 216 -17.23 -21.41 -1.66
C GLN A 216 -18.49 -21.61 -0.79
N ARG A 217 -18.91 -22.85 -0.57
CA ARG A 217 -20.14 -23.22 0.16
C ARG A 217 -20.19 -22.61 1.56
N HIS A 218 -19.11 -22.70 2.30
CA HIS A 218 -19.00 -22.12 3.65
C HIS A 218 -19.25 -20.60 3.64
N ASN A 219 -18.54 -19.86 2.78
CA ASN A 219 -18.67 -18.41 2.67
C ASN A 219 -20.08 -17.97 2.21
N HIS A 220 -20.69 -18.76 1.32
CA HIS A 220 -22.07 -18.54 0.88
C HIS A 220 -23.04 -18.65 2.06
N LEU A 221 -22.95 -19.73 2.84
CA LEU A 221 -23.84 -19.95 4.00
C LEU A 221 -23.60 -18.94 5.12
N VAL A 222 -22.37 -18.57 5.39
CA VAL A 222 -22.05 -17.50 6.36
C VAL A 222 -22.74 -16.19 5.96
N ARG A 223 -22.64 -15.78 4.70
CA ARG A 223 -23.32 -14.57 4.19
C ARG A 223 -24.82 -14.66 4.26
N LEU A 224 -25.38 -15.82 3.93
CA LEU A 224 -26.83 -16.07 4.03
C LEU A 224 -27.30 -15.92 5.48
N CYS A 225 -26.58 -16.50 6.45
CA CYS A 225 -26.92 -16.39 7.87
C CYS A 225 -26.89 -14.94 8.37
N TYR A 226 -25.87 -14.14 7.99
CA TYR A 226 -25.84 -12.72 8.33
C TYR A 226 -27.04 -11.96 7.75
N LEU A 227 -27.39 -12.22 6.49
CA LEU A 227 -28.52 -11.55 5.85
C LEU A 227 -29.86 -11.94 6.47
N LEU A 228 -30.03 -13.20 6.87
CA LEU A 228 -31.23 -13.68 7.56
C LEU A 228 -31.33 -13.10 8.97
N ASN A 229 -30.24 -13.00 9.70
CA ASN A 229 -30.18 -12.30 10.97
C ASN A 229 -30.57 -10.82 10.82
N ASP A 230 -30.07 -10.13 9.80
CA ASP A 230 -30.39 -8.73 9.52
C ASP A 230 -31.88 -8.54 9.19
N TYR A 231 -32.54 -9.50 8.53
CA TYR A 231 -34.00 -9.51 8.28
C TYR A 231 -34.81 -9.92 9.51
N GLY A 232 -34.17 -10.29 10.62
CA GLY A 232 -34.85 -10.71 11.84
C GLY A 232 -35.53 -12.08 11.72
N VAL A 233 -34.97 -12.99 10.91
CA VAL A 233 -35.37 -14.42 10.93
C VAL A 233 -34.75 -15.06 12.16
N SER A 234 -35.46 -15.90 12.90
CA SER A 234 -34.95 -16.52 14.11
C SER A 234 -33.77 -17.49 13.83
N GLU A 235 -32.89 -17.70 14.83
CA GLU A 235 -31.81 -18.66 14.76
C GLU A 235 -32.31 -20.06 14.40
N SER A 236 -33.41 -20.49 15.05
CA SER A 236 -34.04 -21.80 14.84
C SER A 236 -34.67 -21.94 13.44
N ASP A 237 -35.33 -20.90 12.92
CA ASP A 237 -35.89 -20.94 11.55
C ASP A 237 -34.79 -20.98 10.50
N THR A 238 -33.71 -20.25 10.72
CA THR A 238 -32.53 -20.24 9.84
C THR A 238 -31.82 -21.60 9.83
N GLU A 239 -31.63 -22.20 11.00
CA GLU A 239 -31.03 -23.52 11.15
C GLU A 239 -31.85 -24.59 10.40
N MET A 240 -33.18 -24.62 10.64
CA MET A 240 -34.09 -25.55 9.98
C MET A 240 -34.10 -25.34 8.48
N TRP A 241 -34.15 -24.10 8.01
CA TRP A 241 -34.19 -23.78 6.58
C TRP A 241 -32.91 -24.19 5.86
N ILE A 242 -31.73 -23.93 6.46
CA ILE A 242 -30.43 -24.33 5.89
C ILE A 242 -30.31 -25.86 5.85
N ALA A 243 -30.70 -26.55 6.90
CA ALA A 243 -30.67 -28.01 6.94
C ALA A 243 -31.56 -28.66 5.84
N MET A 244 -32.74 -28.09 5.57
CA MET A 244 -33.64 -28.57 4.53
C MET A 244 -33.16 -28.24 3.10
N ASN A 245 -32.57 -27.07 2.89
CA ASN A 245 -32.30 -26.55 1.55
C ASN A 245 -30.82 -26.69 1.10
N ASN A 246 -29.92 -27.13 1.98
CA ASN A 246 -28.50 -27.30 1.74
C ASN A 246 -28.00 -28.68 2.22
N ALA A 247 -28.73 -29.75 1.93
CA ALA A 247 -28.38 -31.13 2.31
C ALA A 247 -27.02 -31.60 1.82
N ASP A 248 -26.48 -30.98 0.77
CA ASP A 248 -25.15 -31.27 0.20
C ASP A 248 -23.99 -30.63 0.96
N TYR A 249 -24.28 -29.77 1.95
CA TYR A 249 -23.24 -29.14 2.76
C TYR A 249 -22.79 -30.09 3.88
N ARG A 250 -21.58 -30.65 3.73
CA ARG A 250 -20.99 -31.63 4.67
C ARG A 250 -19.68 -31.13 5.30
N ASP A 251 -19.24 -29.92 4.95
CA ASP A 251 -17.94 -29.39 5.40
C ASP A 251 -17.93 -29.03 6.89
N GLU A 252 -19.12 -28.63 7.43
CA GLU A 252 -19.34 -28.34 8.86
C GLU A 252 -20.78 -28.65 9.26
N ASN A 253 -21.04 -28.73 10.58
CA ASN A 253 -22.40 -28.83 11.08
C ASN A 253 -23.16 -27.49 10.88
N PRO A 254 -24.22 -27.45 10.04
CA PRO A 254 -24.97 -26.21 9.76
C PRO A 254 -25.48 -25.49 11.03
N ALA A 255 -25.86 -26.22 12.06
CA ALA A 255 -26.32 -25.65 13.32
C ALA A 255 -25.22 -24.87 14.05
N LEU A 256 -23.99 -25.39 14.06
CA LEU A 256 -22.85 -24.68 14.65
C LEU A 256 -22.50 -23.38 13.89
N LEU A 257 -22.60 -23.43 12.56
CA LEU A 257 -22.37 -22.27 11.71
C LEU A 257 -23.42 -21.18 11.97
N VAL A 258 -24.71 -21.54 11.98
CA VAL A 258 -25.80 -20.60 12.25
C VAL A 258 -25.64 -19.97 13.64
N ARG A 259 -25.46 -20.79 14.68
CA ARG A 259 -25.21 -20.32 16.04
C ARG A 259 -24.03 -19.36 16.15
N SER A 260 -22.91 -19.69 15.52
CA SER A 260 -21.71 -18.85 15.51
C SER A 260 -21.97 -17.48 14.88
N VAL A 261 -22.74 -17.43 13.78
CA VAL A 261 -23.08 -16.16 13.11
C VAL A 261 -24.07 -15.35 13.97
N TYR A 262 -25.13 -15.96 14.49
CA TYR A 262 -26.15 -15.28 15.29
C TYR A 262 -25.60 -14.72 16.60
N GLN A 263 -24.70 -15.45 17.27
CA GLN A 263 -24.01 -14.94 18.47
C GLN A 263 -23.13 -13.72 18.17
N ARG A 264 -22.48 -13.69 16.99
CA ARG A 264 -21.67 -12.55 16.56
C ARG A 264 -22.47 -11.38 16.02
N ALA A 265 -23.67 -11.64 15.49
CA ALA A 265 -24.52 -10.67 14.83
C ALA A 265 -25.74 -10.24 15.69
N THR A 266 -25.74 -10.53 16.98
CA THR A 266 -26.87 -10.25 17.88
C THR A 266 -27.28 -8.76 17.83
N ALA A 267 -26.33 -7.85 17.68
CA ALA A 267 -26.59 -6.41 17.63
C ALA A 267 -27.24 -5.94 16.32
N SER A 268 -27.21 -6.75 15.26
CA SER A 268 -27.80 -6.44 13.95
C SER A 268 -29.09 -7.24 13.69
N PHE A 269 -29.61 -7.96 14.67
CA PHE A 269 -30.82 -8.75 14.51
C PHE A 269 -32.03 -7.85 14.16
N GLY A 270 -32.62 -8.09 12.97
CA GLY A 270 -33.81 -7.35 12.52
C GLY A 270 -33.54 -5.89 12.13
N CYS A 271 -32.26 -5.51 11.93
CA CYS A 271 -31.90 -4.13 11.55
C CYS A 271 -32.28 -3.78 10.10
N ARG A 272 -32.66 -4.77 9.30
CA ARG A 272 -33.00 -4.58 7.89
C ARG A 272 -34.52 -4.75 7.69
N GLU A 273 -35.12 -3.82 6.90
CA GLU A 273 -36.53 -3.89 6.56
C GLU A 273 -36.87 -5.19 5.80
N ARG A 274 -37.89 -5.91 6.27
CA ARG A 274 -38.32 -7.17 5.64
C ARG A 274 -38.87 -6.90 4.25
N PRO A 275 -38.52 -7.70 3.23
CA PRO A 275 -39.12 -7.56 1.92
C PRO A 275 -40.62 -7.78 1.98
N SER A 276 -41.39 -6.99 1.23
CA SER A 276 -42.86 -7.06 1.17
C SER A 276 -43.34 -7.25 -0.25
N HIS A 277 -44.48 -7.92 -0.41
CA HIS A 277 -45.17 -8.01 -1.70
C HIS A 277 -45.73 -6.63 -2.09
N ARG A 278 -45.16 -5.96 -3.11
CA ARG A 278 -45.85 -4.86 -3.77
C ARG A 278 -46.86 -5.43 -4.78
N PRO A 279 -48.16 -5.13 -4.69
CA PRO A 279 -49.12 -5.52 -5.73
C PRO A 279 -48.80 -4.71 -7.01
N SER A 280 -48.37 -5.39 -8.05
CA SER A 280 -48.31 -4.78 -9.38
C SER A 280 -49.74 -4.59 -9.90
N ALA A 281 -50.13 -3.34 -10.14
CA ALA A 281 -51.39 -3.02 -10.83
C ALA A 281 -51.36 -3.63 -12.24
N ARG A 282 -51.95 -4.83 -12.38
CA ARG A 282 -52.26 -5.41 -13.70
C ARG A 282 -53.62 -4.92 -14.16
N LYS A 283 -53.66 -4.15 -15.25
CA LYS A 283 -54.83 -4.04 -16.11
C LYS A 283 -54.99 -5.37 -16.87
N ALA A 284 -56.16 -5.98 -16.65
CA ALA A 284 -56.57 -7.19 -17.35
C ALA A 284 -56.78 -6.90 -18.83
N LYS A 285 -56.27 -7.71 -19.72
CA LYS A 285 -56.86 -8.13 -20.99
C LYS A 285 -56.41 -9.51 -21.39
N ASP A 286 -57.40 -10.26 -21.84
CA ASP A 286 -57.51 -11.69 -22.07
C ASP A 286 -56.52 -12.40 -22.98
N THR A 287 -56.27 -13.63 -22.55
CA THR A 287 -56.05 -14.92 -23.26
C THR A 287 -55.56 -14.94 -24.73
N LYS A 288 -54.42 -15.59 -24.97
CA LYS A 288 -54.29 -16.89 -25.64
C LYS A 288 -52.82 -17.36 -25.76
N THR A 289 -52.62 -18.55 -25.24
CA THR A 289 -51.72 -19.67 -25.62
C THR A 289 -50.39 -19.48 -26.31
N SER A 290 -49.43 -20.17 -25.73
CA SER A 290 -48.32 -20.95 -26.29
C SER A 290 -46.94 -20.24 -26.53
N GLY A 291 -45.98 -20.69 -25.83
CA GLY A 291 -44.65 -21.08 -26.34
C GLY A 291 -43.61 -19.95 -26.48
N GLY A 292 -42.52 -20.11 -25.75
CA GLY A 292 -41.25 -19.55 -26.16
C GLY A 292 -40.66 -18.46 -25.24
N ARG A 293 -39.65 -18.85 -24.48
CA ARG A 293 -38.69 -17.94 -23.85
C ARG A 293 -38.13 -16.98 -24.89
N LYS A 294 -38.36 -15.69 -24.74
CA LYS A 294 -37.56 -14.66 -25.39
C LYS A 294 -37.06 -13.65 -24.35
N ALA A 295 -35.74 -13.52 -24.32
CA ALA A 295 -35.05 -12.44 -23.66
C ALA A 295 -35.62 -11.07 -24.13
N ARG A 296 -35.86 -10.15 -23.19
CA ARG A 296 -36.23 -8.78 -23.51
C ARG A 296 -35.02 -8.08 -24.14
N VAL A 297 -35.07 -7.95 -25.46
CA VAL A 297 -34.32 -6.95 -26.21
C VAL A 297 -35.02 -5.63 -26.04
N ALA A 298 -34.25 -4.57 -25.78
CA ALA A 298 -34.75 -3.20 -25.68
C ALA A 298 -35.27 -2.70 -27.00
N ASP A 299 -36.39 -2.03 -26.92
CA ASP A 299 -37.05 -1.07 -27.80
C ASP A 299 -36.35 -0.75 -29.15
N GLU A 300 -36.71 -1.49 -30.19
CA GLU A 300 -36.41 -1.15 -31.59
C GLU A 300 -37.60 -0.40 -32.19
N GLY A 301 -37.51 0.93 -32.21
CA GLY A 301 -38.43 1.76 -32.96
C GLY A 301 -38.02 1.77 -34.42
N GLU A 302 -38.76 1.08 -35.29
CA GLU A 302 -38.68 1.25 -36.75
C GLU A 302 -39.13 2.64 -37.17
N THR A 303 -38.28 3.34 -37.92
CA THR A 303 -38.67 4.51 -38.73
C THR A 303 -38.76 4.13 -40.20
N ASP A 304 -39.66 4.80 -40.90
CA ASP A 304 -40.16 4.55 -42.24
C ASP A 304 -39.11 4.66 -43.39
N ASP A 305 -37.83 4.62 -43.12
CA ASP A 305 -36.73 4.73 -44.10
C ASP A 305 -35.68 3.63 -44.03
N GLY A 306 -35.97 2.46 -43.42
CA GLY A 306 -35.15 1.26 -43.47
C GLY A 306 -33.76 1.37 -42.80
N ARG A 307 -33.41 2.50 -42.14
CA ARG A 307 -32.17 2.70 -41.39
C ARG A 307 -32.40 2.44 -39.90
N ARG A 308 -31.73 1.42 -39.37
CA ARG A 308 -31.73 1.13 -37.94
C ARG A 308 -31.29 2.38 -37.16
N LYS A 309 -32.09 2.81 -36.21
CA LYS A 309 -31.75 3.92 -35.29
C LYS A 309 -30.57 3.52 -34.41
N MET A 310 -29.51 4.30 -34.44
CA MET A 310 -28.33 4.04 -33.58
C MET A 310 -28.71 4.08 -32.11
N THR A 311 -28.16 3.14 -31.35
CA THR A 311 -28.26 3.11 -29.88
C THR A 311 -27.43 4.24 -29.26
N ARG A 312 -27.72 4.62 -28.01
CA ARG A 312 -26.94 5.65 -27.30
C ARG A 312 -25.47 5.27 -27.20
N THR A 313 -25.14 3.99 -27.05
CA THR A 313 -23.77 3.47 -27.00
C THR A 313 -23.07 3.70 -28.35
N GLU A 314 -23.68 3.30 -29.48
CA GLU A 314 -23.16 3.50 -30.84
C GLU A 314 -22.91 4.99 -31.16
N ILE A 315 -23.77 5.87 -30.68
CA ILE A 315 -23.60 7.33 -30.86
C ILE A 315 -22.36 7.83 -30.10
N VAL A 316 -22.15 7.38 -28.87
CA VAL A 316 -20.95 7.73 -28.07
C VAL A 316 -19.70 7.15 -28.71
N GLU A 317 -19.75 5.91 -29.18
CA GLU A 317 -18.63 5.26 -29.89
C GLU A 317 -18.23 6.06 -31.13
N GLN A 318 -19.20 6.42 -31.98
CA GLN A 318 -18.95 7.22 -33.18
C GLN A 318 -18.34 8.59 -32.83
N PHE A 319 -18.83 9.24 -31.77
CA PHE A 319 -18.29 10.50 -31.28
C PHE A 319 -16.82 10.35 -30.81
N LEU A 320 -16.51 9.32 -30.02
CA LEU A 320 -15.18 9.11 -29.46
C LEU A 320 -14.15 8.68 -30.53
N ARG A 321 -14.54 7.88 -31.53
CA ARG A 321 -13.66 7.52 -32.68
C ARG A 321 -13.14 8.74 -33.45
N GLY A 322 -13.85 9.85 -33.42
CA GLY A 322 -13.42 11.12 -34.04
C GLY A 322 -12.50 11.97 -33.14
N LYS A 323 -12.12 11.49 -31.98
CA LYS A 323 -11.27 12.24 -31.01
C LYS A 323 -9.86 11.68 -30.96
N PRO A 324 -8.84 12.54 -30.78
CA PRO A 324 -7.46 12.10 -30.59
C PRO A 324 -7.26 11.53 -29.19
N LEU A 325 -7.73 10.30 -29.01
CA LEU A 325 -7.68 9.54 -27.75
C LEU A 325 -6.89 8.26 -27.95
N ARG A 326 -6.16 7.84 -26.92
CA ARG A 326 -5.52 6.52 -26.82
C ARG A 326 -5.59 6.01 -25.38
N TYR A 327 -5.53 4.72 -25.21
CA TYR A 327 -5.44 4.09 -23.88
C TYR A 327 -4.02 3.59 -23.64
N ASP A 328 -3.34 4.17 -22.66
CA ASP A 328 -2.01 3.76 -22.25
C ASP A 328 -2.12 2.54 -21.32
N ILE A 329 -1.69 1.37 -21.80
CA ILE A 329 -1.79 0.11 -21.06
C ILE A 329 -0.81 0.02 -19.89
N ILE A 330 0.26 0.84 -19.85
CA ILE A 330 1.22 0.90 -18.75
C ILE A 330 0.59 1.61 -17.55
N SER A 331 0.14 2.85 -17.76
CA SER A 331 -0.48 3.65 -16.70
C SER A 331 -1.97 3.34 -16.48
N GLN A 332 -2.57 2.53 -17.36
CA GLN A 332 -4.02 2.22 -17.39
C GLN A 332 -4.89 3.48 -17.42
N LYS A 333 -4.49 4.47 -18.22
CA LYS A 333 -5.21 5.74 -18.34
C LYS A 333 -5.50 6.09 -19.78
N THR A 334 -6.70 6.62 -20.01
CA THR A 334 -7.01 7.25 -21.28
C THR A 334 -6.23 8.55 -21.39
N GLN A 335 -5.58 8.75 -22.51
CA GLN A 335 -4.81 9.93 -22.86
C GLN A 335 -5.48 10.68 -24.00
N ARG A 336 -5.32 11.99 -23.99
CA ARG A 336 -5.73 12.85 -25.11
C ARG A 336 -4.55 13.65 -25.65
N ASN A 337 -4.60 13.87 -26.95
CA ASN A 337 -3.73 14.82 -27.61
C ASN A 337 -4.45 16.16 -27.77
N THR A 338 -3.80 17.25 -27.38
CA THR A 338 -4.35 18.61 -27.52
C THR A 338 -3.75 19.36 -28.72
N GLU A 339 -2.73 18.79 -29.35
CA GLU A 339 -2.01 19.42 -30.45
C GLU A 339 -2.24 18.62 -31.72
N SER A 340 -2.37 19.33 -32.87
CA SER A 340 -2.59 18.73 -34.17
C SER A 340 -1.31 18.14 -34.79
N SER A 341 -0.21 18.00 -34.02
CA SER A 341 1.08 17.50 -34.49
C SER A 341 1.26 16.00 -34.22
N PRO A 342 1.86 15.22 -35.12
CA PRO A 342 2.15 13.80 -34.92
C PRO A 342 3.05 13.51 -33.69
N ASN A 343 3.97 14.44 -33.35
CA ASN A 343 4.83 14.36 -32.17
C ASN A 343 4.21 14.94 -30.90
N ALA A 344 2.92 14.92 -30.84
CA ALA A 344 2.12 15.62 -29.87
C ALA A 344 2.19 15.05 -28.47
N ASN A 345 2.10 15.96 -27.53
CA ASN A 345 2.20 15.74 -26.09
C ASN A 345 0.92 15.03 -25.59
N TRP A 346 0.93 13.71 -25.53
CA TRP A 346 -0.15 12.92 -24.96
C TRP A 346 -0.23 13.15 -23.45
N LYS A 347 -1.39 13.59 -22.96
CA LYS A 347 -1.64 13.87 -21.55
C LYS A 347 -2.74 12.98 -21.01
N ASP A 348 -2.58 12.52 -19.77
CA ASP A 348 -3.64 11.78 -19.10
C ASP A 348 -4.88 12.63 -18.98
N MET A 349 -6.03 12.03 -19.24
CA MET A 349 -7.31 12.69 -19.04
C MET A 349 -7.60 12.85 -17.56
N THR A 350 -7.93 14.07 -17.16
CA THR A 350 -8.45 14.38 -15.83
C THR A 350 -9.98 14.19 -15.81
N ASP A 351 -10.56 14.17 -14.59
CA ASP A 351 -12.03 14.19 -14.46
C ASP A 351 -12.64 15.41 -15.16
N ARG A 352 -11.95 16.55 -15.16
CA ARG A 352 -12.38 17.75 -15.88
C ARG A 352 -12.40 17.51 -17.39
N ASP A 353 -11.38 16.83 -17.92
CA ASP A 353 -11.30 16.50 -19.35
C ASP A 353 -12.41 15.55 -19.76
N THR A 354 -12.64 14.52 -18.94
CA THR A 354 -13.74 13.56 -19.14
C THR A 354 -15.10 14.24 -19.11
N ASN A 355 -15.36 15.14 -18.17
CA ASN A 355 -16.61 15.87 -18.07
C ASN A 355 -16.79 16.88 -19.22
N SER A 356 -15.69 17.53 -19.65
CA SER A 356 -15.73 18.44 -20.80
C SER A 356 -16.06 17.70 -22.10
N LEU A 357 -15.46 16.54 -22.30
CA LEU A 357 -15.70 15.67 -23.45
C LEU A 357 -17.13 15.10 -23.45
N TYR A 358 -17.64 14.74 -22.28
CA TYR A 358 -19.05 14.35 -22.10
C TYR A 358 -20.01 15.47 -22.48
N CYS A 359 -19.78 16.69 -21.97
CA CYS A 359 -20.62 17.85 -22.35
C CYS A 359 -20.55 18.16 -23.85
N GLU A 360 -19.39 18.00 -24.47
CA GLU A 360 -19.21 18.14 -25.92
C GLU A 360 -19.99 17.07 -26.68
N CYS A 361 -19.93 15.81 -26.24
CA CYS A 361 -20.71 14.71 -26.81
C CYS A 361 -22.21 15.01 -26.79
N CYS A 362 -22.75 15.40 -25.63
CA CYS A 362 -24.18 15.75 -25.52
C CYS A 362 -24.60 16.90 -26.43
N ARG A 363 -23.75 17.94 -26.58
CA ARG A 363 -24.04 19.09 -27.47
C ARG A 363 -23.97 18.72 -28.95
N THR A 364 -22.95 17.97 -29.34
CA THR A 364 -22.70 17.60 -30.75
C THR A 364 -23.73 16.60 -31.24
N THR A 365 -24.12 15.65 -30.43
CA THR A 365 -25.05 14.59 -30.82
C THR A 365 -26.51 14.98 -30.62
N SER A 366 -26.79 16.07 -29.91
CA SER A 366 -28.14 16.50 -29.49
C SER A 366 -28.97 15.39 -28.83
N GLN A 367 -28.29 14.42 -28.21
CA GLN A 367 -28.90 13.27 -27.53
C GLN A 367 -28.75 13.36 -26.02
N ASN A 368 -29.76 12.89 -25.30
CA ASN A 368 -29.69 12.76 -23.86
C ASN A 368 -28.92 11.48 -23.48
N ILE A 369 -27.59 11.58 -23.45
CA ILE A 369 -26.68 10.52 -23.06
C ILE A 369 -26.42 10.65 -21.55
N ASN A 370 -26.57 9.56 -20.79
CA ASN A 370 -26.22 9.60 -19.36
C ASN A 370 -24.70 9.43 -19.17
N GLN A 371 -24.16 10.07 -18.15
CA GLN A 371 -22.73 10.04 -17.84
C GLN A 371 -22.17 8.63 -17.60
N PRO A 372 -22.87 7.68 -16.92
CA PRO A 372 -22.41 6.30 -16.80
C PRO A 372 -22.19 5.59 -18.13
N THR A 373 -23.11 5.74 -19.10
CA THR A 373 -22.93 5.17 -20.45
C THR A 373 -21.73 5.78 -21.16
N PHE A 374 -21.57 7.11 -21.09
CA PHE A 374 -20.41 7.78 -21.67
C PHE A 374 -19.08 7.27 -21.07
N ARG A 375 -19.00 7.18 -19.74
CA ARG A 375 -17.80 6.67 -19.04
C ARG A 375 -17.53 5.20 -19.35
N ALA A 376 -18.57 4.36 -19.46
CA ALA A 376 -18.41 2.95 -19.81
C ALA A 376 -17.81 2.77 -21.21
N VAL A 377 -18.26 3.56 -22.20
CA VAL A 377 -17.70 3.53 -23.57
C VAL A 377 -16.30 4.11 -23.60
N LEU A 378 -16.02 5.20 -22.88
CA LEU A 378 -14.69 5.80 -22.80
C LEU A 378 -13.66 4.86 -22.18
N SER A 379 -14.09 3.95 -21.31
CA SER A 379 -13.24 2.94 -20.64
C SER A 379 -13.34 1.56 -21.30
N SER A 380 -13.87 1.46 -22.51
CA SER A 380 -13.96 0.22 -23.27
C SER A 380 -12.85 0.13 -24.33
N ASP A 381 -12.77 -1.02 -24.98
CA ASP A 381 -11.83 -1.35 -26.07
C ASP A 381 -12.01 -0.53 -27.37
N ILE A 382 -12.98 0.38 -27.38
CA ILE A 382 -13.18 1.31 -28.53
C ILE A 382 -12.04 2.32 -28.65
N ILE A 383 -11.35 2.62 -27.54
CA ILE A 383 -10.18 3.50 -27.52
C ILE A 383 -8.96 2.64 -27.83
N HIS A 384 -8.18 3.04 -28.81
CA HIS A 384 -6.99 2.34 -29.26
C HIS A 384 -5.97 2.19 -28.10
N GLU A 385 -5.58 0.96 -27.83
CA GLU A 385 -4.57 0.64 -26.80
C GLU A 385 -3.17 0.82 -27.37
N VAL A 386 -2.30 1.45 -26.58
CA VAL A 386 -0.90 1.65 -26.91
C VAL A 386 0.02 1.24 -25.77
N HIS A 387 1.20 0.78 -26.12
CA HIS A 387 2.32 0.58 -25.21
C HIS A 387 3.40 1.63 -25.51
N PRO A 388 3.41 2.80 -24.85
CA PRO A 388 4.23 3.94 -25.27
C PRO A 388 5.75 3.69 -25.30
N LEU A 389 6.26 2.77 -24.48
CA LEU A 389 7.69 2.40 -24.54
C LEU A 389 8.02 1.57 -25.76
N ARG A 390 7.12 0.65 -26.20
CA ARG A 390 7.26 -0.12 -27.44
C ARG A 390 7.14 0.78 -28.67
N GLU A 391 6.09 1.61 -28.69
CA GLU A 391 5.86 2.58 -29.76
C GLU A 391 7.10 3.45 -29.98
N PHE A 392 7.69 4.02 -28.92
CA PHE A 392 8.93 4.79 -29.01
C PHE A 392 10.08 4.00 -29.63
N ILE A 393 10.31 2.76 -29.21
CA ILE A 393 11.42 1.92 -29.73
C ILE A 393 11.18 1.55 -31.20
N GLU A 394 9.96 1.23 -31.58
CA GLU A 394 9.59 0.80 -32.94
C GLU A 394 9.64 1.95 -33.96
N GLU A 395 9.44 3.18 -33.50
CA GLU A 395 9.54 4.40 -34.34
C GLU A 395 11.01 4.85 -34.55
N LEU A 396 11.97 4.28 -33.81
CA LEU A 396 13.37 4.67 -33.96
C LEU A 396 13.94 4.22 -35.33
N PRO A 397 14.88 5.01 -35.90
CA PRO A 397 15.65 4.53 -37.03
C PRO A 397 16.47 3.30 -36.62
N PRO A 398 16.69 2.33 -37.54
CA PRO A 398 17.51 1.17 -37.24
C PRO A 398 18.93 1.56 -36.86
N TRP A 399 19.56 0.78 -35.95
CA TRP A 399 20.95 0.96 -35.58
C TRP A 399 21.86 0.77 -36.81
N ASP A 400 22.90 1.56 -36.89
CA ASP A 400 23.90 1.54 -38.03
C ASP A 400 24.79 0.29 -38.04
N GLY A 401 24.74 -0.55 -36.98
CA GLY A 401 25.48 -1.82 -36.88
C GLY A 401 26.94 -1.70 -36.47
N HIS A 402 27.50 -0.49 -36.32
CA HIS A 402 28.90 -0.29 -36.03
C HIS A 402 29.22 0.73 -34.92
N THR A 403 28.38 1.73 -34.69
CA THR A 403 28.61 2.73 -33.64
C THR A 403 28.15 2.18 -32.30
N ASP A 404 29.06 2.04 -31.32
CA ASP A 404 28.75 1.57 -29.98
C ASP A 404 28.29 2.74 -29.08
N TYR A 405 27.06 3.15 -29.26
CA TYR A 405 26.42 4.23 -28.49
C TYR A 405 26.28 3.90 -27.00
N ILE A 406 26.09 2.63 -26.64
CA ILE A 406 25.97 2.19 -25.23
C ILE A 406 27.32 2.39 -24.54
N SER A 407 28.43 2.01 -25.19
CA SER A 407 29.77 2.23 -24.65
C SER A 407 30.12 3.71 -24.54
N GLN A 408 29.67 4.55 -25.49
CA GLN A 408 29.82 6.01 -25.39
C GLN A 408 29.08 6.56 -24.17
N ALA A 409 27.85 6.15 -23.96
CA ALA A 409 27.08 6.56 -22.79
C ALA A 409 27.68 6.09 -21.46
N SER A 410 28.19 4.85 -21.40
CA SER A 410 28.87 4.34 -20.21
C SER A 410 30.21 5.06 -19.95
N GLY A 411 30.91 5.51 -21.02
CA GLY A 411 32.17 6.25 -20.93
C GLY A 411 32.04 7.62 -20.27
N MET A 412 30.83 8.19 -20.19
CA MET A 412 30.60 9.43 -19.43
C MET A 412 30.72 9.24 -17.90
N VAL A 413 30.70 8.00 -17.42
CA VAL A 413 30.81 7.66 -16.00
C VAL A 413 32.20 7.09 -15.75
N HIS A 414 32.99 7.80 -14.97
CA HIS A 414 34.38 7.44 -14.62
C HIS A 414 34.38 6.78 -13.25
N VAL A 415 34.69 5.47 -13.22
CA VAL A 415 34.80 4.75 -11.96
C VAL A 415 36.11 5.11 -11.23
N LYS A 416 36.08 5.13 -9.91
CA LYS A 416 37.22 5.50 -9.06
C LYS A 416 38.45 4.59 -9.27
N ASP A 417 38.23 3.30 -9.48
CA ASP A 417 39.24 2.33 -9.83
C ASP A 417 39.26 2.13 -11.35
N PRO A 418 40.27 2.69 -12.08
CA PRO A 418 40.34 2.57 -13.55
C PRO A 418 40.37 1.12 -14.05
N ALA A 419 40.88 0.17 -13.24
CA ALA A 419 40.91 -1.25 -13.61
C ALA A 419 39.48 -1.85 -13.73
N LYS A 420 38.50 -1.24 -13.09
CA LYS A 420 37.10 -1.66 -13.12
C LYS A 420 36.25 -0.96 -14.19
N GLN A 421 36.83 -0.04 -14.99
CA GLN A 421 36.11 0.69 -16.03
C GLN A 421 35.51 -0.26 -17.10
N SER A 422 36.25 -1.29 -17.49
CA SER A 422 35.75 -2.29 -18.46
C SER A 422 34.59 -3.13 -17.87
N LEU A 423 34.67 -3.49 -16.59
CA LEU A 423 33.61 -4.19 -15.88
C LEU A 423 32.34 -3.32 -15.81
N TRP A 424 32.51 -2.03 -15.47
CA TRP A 424 31.41 -1.06 -15.50
C TRP A 424 30.71 -1.02 -16.85
N THR A 425 31.48 -0.84 -17.94
CA THR A 425 30.90 -0.76 -19.29
C THR A 425 30.17 -2.04 -19.66
N SER A 426 30.71 -3.22 -19.33
CA SER A 426 30.06 -4.51 -19.57
C SER A 426 28.74 -4.66 -18.76
N CYS A 427 28.77 -4.33 -17.47
CA CYS A 427 27.60 -4.40 -16.60
C CYS A 427 26.52 -3.41 -17.06
N PHE A 428 26.89 -2.17 -17.37
CA PHE A 428 25.96 -1.17 -17.88
C PHE A 428 25.33 -1.62 -19.20
N LYS A 429 26.11 -2.14 -20.14
CA LYS A 429 25.61 -2.65 -21.43
C LYS A 429 24.57 -3.75 -21.23
N LYS A 430 24.86 -4.74 -20.39
CA LYS A 430 23.91 -5.81 -20.07
C LYS A 430 22.65 -5.29 -19.41
N TRP A 431 22.80 -4.45 -18.38
CA TRP A 431 21.69 -3.86 -17.66
C TRP A 431 20.79 -2.98 -18.56
N PHE A 432 21.39 -2.19 -19.45
CA PHE A 432 20.65 -1.30 -20.36
C PHE A 432 19.92 -2.10 -21.45
N VAL A 433 20.56 -3.12 -22.02
CA VAL A 433 19.90 -4.02 -22.98
C VAL A 433 18.75 -4.79 -22.30
N ALA A 434 18.95 -5.27 -21.07
CA ALA A 434 17.89 -5.93 -20.28
C ALA A 434 16.70 -4.99 -20.04
N MET A 435 16.95 -3.70 -19.76
CA MET A 435 15.90 -2.68 -19.59
C MET A 435 15.07 -2.53 -20.88
N VAL A 436 15.72 -2.39 -22.03
CA VAL A 436 15.01 -2.25 -23.31
C VAL A 436 14.28 -3.57 -23.68
N ALA A 437 14.93 -4.71 -23.46
CA ALA A 437 14.33 -6.02 -23.71
C ALA A 437 13.05 -6.24 -22.84
N SER A 438 13.06 -5.83 -21.58
CA SER A 438 11.89 -5.94 -20.68
C SER A 438 10.72 -5.04 -21.10
N TRP A 439 10.97 -3.98 -21.85
CA TRP A 439 9.89 -3.16 -22.43
C TRP A 439 9.26 -3.82 -23.66
N MET A 440 10.05 -4.60 -24.41
CA MET A 440 9.65 -5.17 -25.70
C MET A 440 9.04 -6.56 -25.58
N ALA A 441 9.36 -7.30 -24.53
CA ALA A 441 8.92 -8.68 -24.33
C ALA A 441 8.44 -8.91 -22.90
N ASP A 442 7.23 -9.47 -22.77
CA ASP A 442 6.56 -9.68 -21.47
C ASP A 442 7.24 -10.78 -20.61
N GLU A 443 8.03 -11.66 -21.24
CA GLU A 443 8.77 -12.72 -20.56
C GLU A 443 10.15 -12.29 -20.09
N VAL A 444 10.58 -11.08 -20.40
CA VAL A 444 11.90 -10.57 -20.03
C VAL A 444 11.79 -9.59 -18.87
N THR A 445 12.58 -9.87 -17.84
CA THR A 445 12.61 -9.03 -16.63
C THR A 445 14.05 -8.69 -16.28
N ASN A 446 14.35 -7.42 -16.03
CA ASN A 446 15.66 -6.99 -15.57
C ASN A 446 15.80 -7.23 -14.06
N HIS A 447 16.64 -8.18 -13.66
CA HIS A 447 16.80 -8.64 -12.27
C HIS A 447 17.90 -7.88 -11.51
N GLU A 448 18.64 -7.00 -12.16
CA GLU A 448 19.77 -6.28 -11.59
C GLU A 448 19.43 -4.82 -11.26
N ILE A 449 20.06 -4.33 -10.21
CA ILE A 449 20.00 -2.92 -9.77
C ILE A 449 21.35 -2.28 -10.06
N LEU A 450 21.38 -1.29 -10.92
CA LEU A 450 22.58 -0.49 -11.19
C LEU A 450 22.77 0.53 -10.06
N VAL A 451 23.93 0.54 -9.36
CA VAL A 451 24.15 1.41 -8.21
C VAL A 451 25.39 2.27 -8.40
N LEU A 452 25.22 3.58 -8.36
CA LEU A 452 26.30 4.57 -8.45
C LEU A 452 26.60 5.13 -7.06
N ILE A 453 27.77 4.81 -6.51
CA ILE A 453 28.25 5.28 -5.21
C ILE A 453 29.31 6.34 -5.42
N GLY A 454 29.31 7.42 -4.64
CA GLY A 454 30.35 8.45 -4.74
C GLY A 454 29.92 9.77 -4.10
N ARG A 455 30.79 10.78 -4.19
CA ARG A 455 30.56 12.09 -3.57
C ARG A 455 29.27 12.75 -4.05
N GLN A 456 28.69 13.58 -3.23
CA GLN A 456 27.54 14.39 -3.61
C GLN A 456 27.93 15.41 -4.69
N GLY A 457 27.00 15.71 -5.61
CA GLY A 457 27.21 16.75 -6.63
C GLY A 457 27.86 16.31 -7.93
N ILE A 458 28.25 15.02 -8.09
CA ILE A 458 28.88 14.49 -9.32
C ILE A 458 27.88 13.96 -10.35
N TYR A 459 26.64 14.44 -10.36
CA TYR A 459 25.57 14.13 -11.32
C TYR A 459 25.00 12.70 -11.30
N LYS A 460 25.27 11.84 -10.29
CA LYS A 460 24.79 10.44 -10.25
C LYS A 460 23.28 10.32 -10.54
N THR A 461 22.47 10.93 -9.69
CA THR A 461 21.00 10.91 -9.82
C THR A 461 20.53 11.54 -11.13
N THR A 462 21.17 12.64 -11.56
CA THR A 462 20.84 13.34 -12.81
C THR A 462 21.17 12.50 -14.04
N TRP A 463 22.30 11.80 -14.07
CA TRP A 463 22.69 10.92 -15.17
C TRP A 463 21.72 9.73 -15.29
N ILE A 464 21.39 9.07 -14.16
CA ILE A 464 20.38 8.00 -14.14
C ILE A 464 19.03 8.52 -14.66
N ASP A 465 18.61 9.69 -14.20
CA ASP A 465 17.34 10.30 -14.64
C ASP A 465 17.31 10.54 -16.14
N ARG A 466 18.44 10.89 -16.73
CA ARG A 466 18.59 11.17 -18.16
C ARG A 466 18.80 9.93 -19.02
N LEU A 467 18.88 8.73 -18.43
CA LEU A 467 18.76 7.51 -19.23
C LEU A 467 17.40 7.41 -19.90
N MET A 468 16.34 7.95 -19.27
CA MET A 468 15.01 8.01 -19.87
C MET A 468 14.92 9.17 -20.88
N PRO A 469 14.51 8.92 -22.15
CA PRO A 469 14.37 9.95 -23.18
C PRO A 469 13.33 10.99 -22.77
N PRO A 470 13.43 12.25 -23.26
CA PRO A 470 12.49 13.32 -22.93
C PRO A 470 11.03 12.96 -23.21
N GLN A 471 10.74 12.21 -24.28
CA GLN A 471 9.40 11.77 -24.67
C GLN A 471 8.80 10.77 -23.67
N LEU A 472 9.65 10.03 -22.96
CA LEU A 472 9.25 8.96 -22.03
C LEU A 472 9.46 9.33 -20.55
N VAL A 473 9.79 10.58 -20.23
CA VAL A 473 10.05 11.04 -18.85
C VAL A 473 8.93 10.69 -17.88
N ARG A 474 7.68 10.63 -18.32
CA ARG A 474 6.53 10.21 -17.52
C ARG A 474 6.61 8.76 -17.02
N TYR A 475 7.37 7.89 -17.69
CA TYR A 475 7.58 6.48 -17.32
C TYR A 475 8.86 6.29 -16.49
N ARG A 476 9.41 7.37 -15.94
CA ARG A 476 10.47 7.37 -14.96
C ARG A 476 9.93 7.79 -13.61
N SER A 477 10.24 7.03 -12.58
CA SER A 477 9.99 7.39 -11.19
C SER A 477 11.30 7.74 -10.48
N LYS A 478 11.26 8.76 -9.63
CA LYS A 478 12.32 9.04 -8.66
C LYS A 478 11.78 8.77 -7.26
N GLN A 479 12.51 7.99 -6.49
CA GLN A 479 12.11 7.59 -5.14
C GLN A 479 13.24 7.87 -4.15
N SER A 480 12.86 8.21 -2.90
CA SER A 480 13.80 8.14 -1.78
C SER A 480 13.79 6.72 -1.22
N ALA A 481 14.96 6.16 -0.98
CA ALA A 481 15.12 4.82 -0.42
C ALA A 481 14.58 4.68 1.03
N THR A 482 14.22 5.78 1.69
CA THR A 482 13.66 5.79 3.04
C THR A 482 12.17 5.41 3.11
N GLY A 483 11.49 5.31 1.96
CA GLY A 483 10.08 4.93 1.84
C GLY A 483 9.84 3.44 2.15
N ARG A 484 8.60 3.11 2.59
CA ARG A 484 8.16 1.71 2.67
C ARG A 484 7.73 1.23 1.30
N LEU A 485 8.14 -0.01 0.95
CA LEU A 485 7.64 -0.69 -0.24
C LEU A 485 6.24 -1.26 0.05
N ASP A 486 5.21 -0.43 -0.11
CA ASP A 486 3.81 -0.78 0.07
C ASP A 486 3.12 -1.18 -1.26
N LYS A 487 1.78 -1.28 -1.25
CA LYS A 487 1.03 -1.67 -2.46
C LYS A 487 1.10 -0.65 -3.59
N ASP A 488 1.19 0.63 -3.25
CA ASP A 488 1.28 1.70 -4.25
C ASP A 488 2.67 1.68 -4.89
N GLU A 489 3.70 1.35 -4.10
CA GLU A 489 5.05 1.08 -4.61
C GLU A 489 5.08 -0.16 -5.52
N MET A 490 4.34 -1.23 -5.22
CA MET A 490 4.22 -2.40 -6.10
C MET A 490 3.61 -2.04 -7.46
N LEU A 491 2.62 -1.14 -7.51
CA LEU A 491 2.07 -0.67 -8.79
C LEU A 491 3.13 0.03 -9.65
N ARG A 492 4.03 0.79 -9.03
CA ARG A 492 5.13 1.47 -9.74
C ARG A 492 6.04 0.53 -10.51
N PHE A 493 6.22 -0.71 -10.03
CA PHE A 493 6.99 -1.73 -10.76
C PHE A 493 6.39 -2.07 -12.14
N CYS A 494 5.07 -1.85 -12.29
CA CYS A 494 4.34 -2.11 -13.53
C CYS A 494 4.07 -0.84 -14.35
N GLU A 495 4.16 0.35 -13.73
CA GLU A 495 3.76 1.63 -14.35
C GLU A 495 4.94 2.47 -14.84
N PHE A 496 6.17 2.10 -14.46
CA PHE A 496 7.37 2.82 -14.87
C PHE A 496 8.34 1.89 -15.61
N GLY A 497 9.05 2.44 -16.58
CA GLY A 497 10.12 1.74 -17.29
C GLY A 497 11.47 1.83 -16.56
N LEU A 498 11.67 2.90 -15.77
CA LEU A 498 12.88 3.13 -14.97
C LEU A 498 12.50 3.73 -13.62
N ILE A 499 13.01 3.12 -12.55
CA ILE A 499 12.91 3.64 -11.18
C ILE A 499 14.30 4.01 -10.69
N ASN A 500 14.49 5.30 -10.40
CA ASN A 500 15.73 5.84 -9.83
C ASN A 500 15.56 6.00 -8.32
N MET A 501 16.29 5.21 -7.53
CA MET A 501 16.27 5.26 -6.07
C MET A 501 17.43 6.12 -5.57
N ASP A 502 17.11 7.25 -4.95
CA ASP A 502 18.09 8.15 -4.36
C ASP A 502 18.38 7.75 -2.91
N GLU A 503 19.64 7.92 -2.48
CA GLU A 503 20.10 7.59 -1.12
C GLU A 503 19.91 6.12 -0.72
N ILE A 504 20.27 5.17 -1.62
CA ILE A 504 20.12 3.72 -1.38
C ILE A 504 20.79 3.26 -0.07
N ASP A 505 21.85 3.94 0.34
CA ASP A 505 22.59 3.73 1.58
C ASP A 505 21.81 4.08 2.85
N SER A 506 20.64 4.68 2.71
CA SER A 506 19.69 4.99 3.81
C SER A 506 18.52 3.98 3.89
N MET A 507 18.49 2.98 3.01
CA MET A 507 17.39 2.00 2.97
C MET A 507 17.46 1.04 4.17
N PRO A 508 16.35 0.85 4.92
CA PRO A 508 16.32 -0.13 6.00
C PRO A 508 16.48 -1.57 5.48
N ASP A 509 17.20 -2.43 6.19
CA ASP A 509 17.44 -3.85 5.83
C ASP A 509 16.18 -4.62 5.42
N ARG A 510 15.06 -4.35 6.09
CA ARG A 510 13.78 -4.97 5.78
C ARG A 510 13.31 -4.61 4.37
N GLU A 511 13.48 -3.35 3.97
CA GLU A 511 13.05 -2.87 2.66
C GLU A 511 14.01 -3.35 1.57
N VAL A 512 15.32 -3.46 1.86
CA VAL A 512 16.31 -4.10 0.98
C VAL A 512 15.91 -5.53 0.65
N ASN A 513 15.46 -6.31 1.65
CA ASN A 513 15.02 -7.69 1.43
C ASN A 513 13.70 -7.78 0.65
N THR A 514 12.78 -6.84 0.88
CA THR A 514 11.53 -6.73 0.12
C THR A 514 11.83 -6.38 -1.34
N LEU A 515 12.73 -5.42 -1.58
CA LEU A 515 13.19 -5.04 -2.92
C LEU A 515 13.84 -6.20 -3.67
N LYS A 516 14.74 -6.96 -3.01
CA LYS A 516 15.36 -8.18 -3.57
C LYS A 516 14.32 -9.21 -4.03
N SER A 517 13.23 -9.37 -3.27
CA SER A 517 12.12 -10.27 -3.62
C SER A 517 11.33 -9.76 -4.82
N LEU A 518 10.98 -8.47 -4.83
CA LEU A 518 10.20 -7.85 -5.90
C LEU A 518 10.95 -7.82 -7.23
N ILE A 519 12.24 -7.55 -7.21
CA ILE A 519 13.08 -7.52 -8.43
C ILE A 519 13.17 -8.88 -9.12
N THR A 520 13.00 -9.98 -8.38
CA THR A 520 13.00 -11.32 -8.96
C THR A 520 11.61 -11.84 -9.37
N SER A 521 10.55 -11.06 -9.15
CA SER A 521 9.21 -11.41 -9.59
C SER A 521 9.00 -10.94 -11.04
N ASP A 522 8.48 -11.80 -11.89
CA ASP A 522 8.16 -11.47 -13.29
C ASP A 522 6.85 -10.70 -13.39
N ASP A 523 5.95 -10.94 -12.45
CA ASP A 523 4.66 -10.29 -12.38
C ASP A 523 4.25 -9.95 -10.93
N ILE A 524 3.26 -9.09 -10.83
CA ILE A 524 2.69 -8.64 -9.57
C ILE A 524 1.17 -8.72 -9.64
N ILE A 525 0.56 -9.37 -8.65
CA ILE A 525 -0.90 -9.41 -8.53
C ILE A 525 -1.34 -8.22 -7.67
N VAL A 526 -1.89 -7.21 -8.29
CA VAL A 526 -2.33 -5.98 -7.64
C VAL A 526 -3.80 -5.70 -7.94
N GLN A 527 -4.40 -4.91 -7.06
CA GLN A 527 -5.72 -4.34 -7.28
C GLN A 527 -5.55 -2.82 -7.28
N ALA A 528 -5.77 -2.19 -8.44
CA ALA A 528 -5.73 -0.75 -8.54
C ALA A 528 -6.77 -0.10 -7.62
N VAL A 529 -6.53 1.13 -7.23
CA VAL A 529 -7.46 1.90 -6.38
C VAL A 529 -8.79 2.02 -7.12
N TYR A 530 -9.89 1.58 -6.48
CA TYR A 530 -11.25 1.49 -7.03
C TYR A 530 -11.50 0.37 -8.06
N ALA A 531 -10.53 -0.46 -8.42
CA ALA A 531 -10.77 -1.62 -9.26
C ALA A 531 -11.56 -2.72 -8.50
N THR A 532 -12.50 -3.36 -9.20
CA THR A 532 -13.31 -4.44 -8.61
C THR A 532 -12.52 -5.76 -8.55
N ASN A 533 -11.59 -5.97 -9.47
CA ASN A 533 -10.84 -7.21 -9.64
C ASN A 533 -9.35 -6.99 -9.34
N LYS A 534 -8.68 -8.09 -8.93
CA LYS A 534 -7.23 -8.16 -8.92
C LYS A 534 -6.75 -8.50 -10.32
N GLU A 535 -5.72 -7.81 -10.76
CA GLU A 535 -5.09 -8.02 -12.07
C GLU A 535 -3.66 -8.49 -11.90
N ARG A 536 -3.24 -9.40 -12.77
CA ARG A 536 -1.84 -9.78 -12.93
C ARG A 536 -1.21 -8.78 -13.87
N ARG A 537 -0.24 -8.01 -13.38
CA ARG A 537 0.48 -7.00 -14.18
C ARG A 537 1.94 -7.40 -14.31
N ILE A 538 2.47 -7.28 -15.51
CA ILE A 538 3.87 -7.57 -15.81
C ILE A 538 4.75 -6.50 -15.16
N ARG A 539 5.86 -6.94 -14.58
CA ARG A 539 6.86 -6.04 -14.05
C ARG A 539 7.70 -5.44 -15.17
N LEU A 540 7.60 -4.15 -15.36
CA LEU A 540 8.25 -3.43 -16.44
C LEU A 540 9.53 -2.69 -16.00
N ALA A 541 9.56 -2.23 -14.73
CA ALA A 541 10.60 -1.34 -14.24
C ALA A 541 11.96 -2.00 -14.13
N SER A 542 12.98 -1.33 -14.69
CA SER A 542 14.39 -1.52 -14.33
C SER A 542 14.78 -0.57 -13.21
N TYR A 543 15.73 -0.99 -12.38
CA TYR A 543 16.16 -0.25 -11.21
C TYR A 543 17.56 0.31 -11.36
N ALA A 544 17.71 1.60 -11.05
CA ALA A 544 18.99 2.22 -10.81
C ALA A 544 18.94 2.99 -9.49
N ALA A 545 20.09 3.15 -8.84
CA ALA A 545 20.17 3.80 -7.54
C ALA A 545 21.42 4.67 -7.43
N SER A 546 21.35 5.68 -6.56
CA SER A 546 22.51 6.48 -6.17
C SER A 546 22.70 6.47 -4.66
N GLY A 547 23.95 6.50 -4.20
CA GLY A 547 24.32 6.53 -2.79
C GLY A 547 25.62 7.30 -2.56
N ASN A 548 25.93 7.57 -1.29
CA ASN A 548 27.13 8.32 -0.90
C ASN A 548 28.11 7.46 -0.07
N LYS A 549 27.62 6.39 0.58
CA LYS A 549 28.45 5.47 1.36
C LYS A 549 28.89 4.29 0.51
N GLU A 550 30.18 3.99 0.55
CA GLU A 550 30.75 2.82 -0.14
C GLU A 550 30.15 1.51 0.40
N GLN A 551 30.09 1.37 1.70
CA GLN A 551 29.56 0.19 2.37
C GLN A 551 28.09 0.42 2.73
N PHE A 552 27.18 -0.19 1.98
CA PHE A 552 25.73 -0.04 2.15
C PHE A 552 24.97 -1.38 2.17
N LEU A 553 25.65 -2.50 1.88
CA LEU A 553 25.03 -3.82 1.88
C LEU A 553 25.31 -4.55 3.18
N THR A 554 24.26 -4.91 3.90
CA THR A 554 24.34 -5.58 5.21
C THR A 554 24.17 -7.09 5.12
N ASP A 555 23.43 -7.59 4.10
CA ASP A 555 23.12 -9.00 3.93
C ASP A 555 23.98 -9.65 2.85
N THR A 556 24.61 -10.79 3.19
CA THR A 556 25.42 -11.59 2.27
C THR A 556 24.62 -12.42 1.26
N SER A 557 23.28 -12.46 1.39
CA SER A 557 22.41 -13.25 0.52
C SER A 557 21.85 -12.44 -0.63
N GLY A 558 21.87 -13.03 -1.83
CA GLY A 558 21.26 -12.44 -3.01
C GLY A 558 21.98 -11.21 -3.60
N ASN A 559 23.24 -11.03 -3.31
CA ASN A 559 24.04 -9.88 -3.75
C ASN A 559 24.30 -9.84 -5.26
N ARG A 560 24.09 -10.93 -5.99
CA ARG A 560 24.14 -11.01 -7.45
C ARG A 560 23.23 -10.02 -8.18
N ARG A 561 22.25 -9.43 -7.46
CA ARG A 561 21.29 -8.46 -8.01
C ARG A 561 21.83 -7.04 -8.03
N TRP A 562 22.91 -6.79 -7.31
CA TRP A 562 23.50 -5.48 -7.17
C TRP A 562 24.67 -5.32 -8.12
N LEU A 563 24.68 -4.23 -8.89
CA LEU A 563 25.79 -3.79 -9.72
C LEU A 563 26.32 -2.46 -9.17
N PRO A 564 26.99 -2.46 -8.01
CA PRO A 564 27.49 -1.26 -7.38
C PRO A 564 28.83 -0.85 -7.98
N PHE A 565 29.01 0.43 -8.26
CA PHE A 565 30.27 1.00 -8.70
C PHE A 565 30.55 2.30 -7.95
N GLU A 566 31.78 2.43 -7.47
CA GLU A 566 32.29 3.69 -6.90
C GLU A 566 32.72 4.61 -8.02
N ILE A 567 32.09 5.80 -8.07
CA ILE A 567 32.23 6.76 -9.16
C ILE A 567 33.09 7.93 -8.72
N GLU A 568 34.14 8.23 -9.47
CA GLU A 568 34.99 9.39 -9.28
C GLU A 568 34.32 10.66 -9.82
N SER A 569 33.84 10.60 -11.08
CA SER A 569 33.18 11.72 -11.76
C SER A 569 32.20 11.23 -12.84
N ILE A 570 31.29 12.08 -13.22
CA ILE A 570 30.43 11.91 -14.39
C ILE A 570 30.52 13.18 -15.23
N ASP A 571 30.68 13.02 -16.53
CA ASP A 571 30.66 14.13 -17.48
C ASP A 571 29.31 14.84 -17.42
N SER A 572 29.34 16.17 -17.53
CA SER A 572 28.09 16.96 -17.39
C SER A 572 27.03 16.47 -18.37
N PRO A 573 25.89 15.88 -17.87
CA PRO A 573 24.80 15.41 -18.75
C PRO A 573 24.05 16.57 -19.46
N PHE A 574 24.39 17.81 -19.12
CA PHE A 574 23.86 19.02 -19.77
C PHE A 574 24.68 19.42 -20.97
N GLU A 575 26.02 19.21 -20.92
CA GLU A 575 26.95 19.51 -21.98
C GLU A 575 27.12 18.34 -22.97
N HIS A 576 26.92 17.12 -22.45
CA HIS A 576 27.01 15.88 -23.21
C HIS A 576 25.67 15.13 -23.17
N PRO A 577 24.69 15.51 -23.99
CA PRO A 577 23.40 14.83 -24.05
C PRO A 577 23.54 13.40 -24.61
N LEU A 578 22.80 12.45 -24.05
CA LEU A 578 22.78 11.08 -24.52
C LEU A 578 22.18 10.98 -25.94
N PRO A 579 22.78 10.20 -26.85
CA PRO A 579 22.29 9.98 -28.22
C PRO A 579 21.11 8.98 -28.17
N TYR A 580 19.93 9.40 -27.69
CA TYR A 580 18.80 8.52 -27.42
C TYR A 580 18.42 7.62 -28.60
N ALA A 581 18.33 8.14 -29.81
CA ALA A 581 17.98 7.31 -30.97
C ALA A 581 18.99 6.17 -31.17
N GLY A 582 20.29 6.47 -31.05
CA GLY A 582 21.35 5.48 -31.25
C GLY A 582 21.42 4.44 -30.13
N ILE A 583 21.39 4.88 -28.85
CA ILE A 583 21.54 3.97 -27.71
C ILE A 583 20.37 2.99 -27.60
N TYR A 584 19.13 3.46 -27.84
CA TYR A 584 17.93 2.62 -27.77
C TYR A 584 17.79 1.71 -29.01
N ALA A 585 18.10 2.20 -30.21
CA ALA A 585 18.12 1.38 -31.42
C ALA A 585 19.18 0.27 -31.32
N GLN A 586 20.39 0.59 -30.81
CA GLN A 586 21.44 -0.41 -30.56
C GLN A 586 20.99 -1.46 -29.55
N ALA A 587 20.43 -1.04 -28.41
CA ALA A 587 19.98 -1.98 -27.37
C ALA A 587 18.87 -2.91 -27.88
N TYR A 588 17.94 -2.38 -28.65
CA TYR A 588 16.87 -3.16 -29.26
C TYR A 588 17.37 -4.15 -30.28
N GLN A 589 18.29 -3.72 -31.17
CA GLN A 589 18.89 -4.64 -32.15
C GLN A 589 19.70 -5.74 -31.46
N LEU A 590 20.52 -5.41 -30.45
CA LEU A 590 21.25 -6.41 -29.67
C LEU A 590 20.31 -7.40 -29.00
N SER A 591 19.19 -6.97 -28.45
CA SER A 591 18.18 -7.85 -27.86
C SER A 591 17.58 -8.81 -28.91
N LYS A 592 17.26 -8.32 -30.12
CA LYS A 592 16.78 -9.15 -31.25
C LYS A 592 17.83 -10.16 -31.73
N ASP A 593 19.09 -9.79 -31.74
CA ASP A 593 20.20 -10.64 -32.18
C ASP A 593 20.61 -11.68 -31.12
N GLY A 594 19.88 -11.74 -30.00
CA GLY A 594 20.11 -12.70 -28.93
C GLY A 594 21.31 -12.37 -28.05
N PHE A 595 21.67 -11.08 -27.94
CA PHE A 595 22.69 -10.64 -26.99
C PHE A 595 22.33 -11.07 -25.57
N ARG A 596 23.30 -11.75 -24.90
CA ARG A 596 23.09 -12.22 -23.54
C ARG A 596 23.13 -11.05 -22.54
N HIS A 597 21.98 -10.55 -22.19
CA HIS A 597 21.82 -9.43 -21.26
C HIS A 597 21.74 -9.86 -19.79
N TRP A 598 21.81 -11.14 -19.47
CA TRP A 598 21.93 -11.70 -18.12
C TRP A 598 23.35 -12.17 -17.85
N PHE A 599 23.70 -12.42 -16.58
CA PHE A 599 25.00 -12.88 -16.14
C PHE A 599 25.01 -14.41 -16.01
N ASP A 600 26.07 -15.07 -16.51
CA ASP A 600 26.28 -16.49 -16.30
C ASP A 600 26.92 -16.79 -14.93
N LEU A 601 27.13 -18.07 -14.61
CA LEU A 601 27.63 -18.49 -13.30
C LEU A 601 29.05 -17.97 -12.99
N ASP A 602 29.91 -17.84 -14.00
CA ASP A 602 31.28 -17.37 -13.80
C ASP A 602 31.32 -15.84 -13.67
N GLU A 603 30.51 -15.13 -14.45
CA GLU A 603 30.31 -13.69 -14.30
C GLU A 603 29.69 -13.34 -12.93
N ILE A 604 28.72 -14.16 -12.45
CA ILE A 604 28.12 -13.99 -11.11
C ILE A 604 29.16 -14.12 -10.01
N LYS A 605 30.09 -15.09 -10.11
CA LYS A 605 31.18 -15.24 -9.12
C LYS A 605 32.09 -13.99 -9.10
N GLY A 606 32.49 -13.51 -10.30
CA GLY A 606 33.30 -12.26 -10.38
C GLY A 606 32.56 -11.05 -9.85
N LEU A 607 31.24 -10.96 -10.06
CA LEU A 607 30.40 -9.91 -9.47
C LEU A 607 30.27 -10.06 -7.95
N GLU A 608 30.13 -11.26 -7.41
CA GLU A 608 30.07 -11.49 -5.97
C GLU A 608 31.35 -11.01 -5.28
N GLU A 609 32.53 -11.28 -5.87
CA GLU A 609 33.83 -10.76 -5.41
C GLU A 609 33.87 -9.23 -5.47
N HIS A 610 33.37 -8.65 -6.56
CA HIS A 610 33.29 -7.19 -6.71
C HIS A 610 32.36 -6.55 -5.67
N VAL A 611 31.18 -7.13 -5.43
CA VAL A 611 30.17 -6.63 -4.49
C VAL A 611 30.63 -6.74 -3.04
N GLU A 612 31.55 -7.67 -2.73
CA GLU A 612 32.10 -7.79 -1.36
C GLU A 612 32.74 -6.51 -0.85
N GLY A 613 33.31 -5.67 -1.74
CA GLY A 613 33.88 -4.37 -1.39
C GLY A 613 32.85 -3.35 -0.86
N PHE A 614 31.56 -3.57 -1.17
CA PHE A 614 30.46 -2.69 -0.79
C PHE A 614 29.66 -3.22 0.41
N MET A 615 30.11 -4.32 1.04
CA MET A 615 29.48 -4.87 2.22
C MET A 615 29.88 -4.09 3.47
N GLU A 616 28.89 -3.76 4.31
CA GLU A 616 29.17 -3.21 5.64
C GLU A 616 29.96 -4.23 6.48
N GLU A 617 30.99 -3.75 7.13
CA GLU A 617 31.69 -4.55 8.13
C GLU A 617 30.78 -4.77 9.35
N THR A 618 30.51 -6.02 9.63
CA THR A 618 29.71 -6.37 10.83
C THR A 618 30.47 -6.04 12.11
N ASN A 619 29.76 -5.76 13.20
CA ASN A 619 30.38 -5.52 14.51
C ASN A 619 31.31 -6.68 14.90
N GLU A 620 30.89 -7.92 14.64
CA GLU A 620 31.72 -9.09 14.86
C GLU A 620 32.97 -9.10 13.96
N GLY A 621 32.83 -8.67 12.70
CA GLY A 621 33.95 -8.54 11.77
C GLY A 621 35.03 -7.60 12.29
N GLN A 622 34.62 -6.47 12.87
CA GLN A 622 35.54 -5.50 13.49
C GLN A 622 36.14 -6.02 14.81
N LEU A 623 35.37 -6.78 15.59
CA LEU A 623 35.79 -7.24 16.91
C LEU A 623 36.63 -8.53 16.87
N ILE A 624 36.42 -9.40 15.89
CA ILE A 624 37.18 -10.65 15.77
C ILE A 624 38.69 -10.37 15.75
N PRO A 625 39.26 -9.49 14.90
CA PRO A 625 40.69 -9.22 14.90
C PRO A 625 41.19 -8.50 16.17
N VAL A 626 40.32 -7.86 16.94
CA VAL A 626 40.66 -7.26 18.23
C VAL A 626 40.92 -8.33 19.29
N TYR A 627 40.09 -9.39 19.34
CA TYR A 627 40.11 -10.39 20.39
C TYR A 627 40.77 -11.70 19.97
N PHE A 628 40.86 -11.97 18.67
CA PHE A 628 41.43 -13.22 18.16
C PHE A 628 42.48 -12.94 17.09
N ALA A 629 43.49 -13.81 16.99
CA ALA A 629 44.47 -13.82 15.92
C ALA A 629 44.43 -15.18 15.20
N VAL A 630 44.71 -15.16 13.91
CA VAL A 630 44.87 -16.37 13.09
C VAL A 630 46.17 -17.04 13.48
N PRO A 631 46.14 -18.33 13.90
CA PRO A 631 47.37 -19.03 14.27
C PRO A 631 48.29 -19.24 13.07
N THR A 632 49.58 -19.03 13.27
CA THR A 632 50.58 -19.49 12.30
C THR A 632 50.84 -21.00 12.44
N PRO A 633 51.32 -21.68 11.37
CA PRO A 633 51.61 -23.13 11.46
C PRO A 633 52.48 -23.53 12.66
N GLY A 634 53.51 -22.76 12.94
CA GLY A 634 54.38 -23.03 14.10
C GLY A 634 53.72 -22.82 15.45
N GLN A 635 52.72 -21.94 15.54
CA GLN A 635 51.90 -21.74 16.77
C GLN A 635 50.88 -22.86 16.95
N GLU A 636 50.36 -23.44 15.87
CA GLU A 636 49.50 -24.60 15.93
C GLU A 636 50.27 -25.84 16.42
N GLU A 637 51.47 -26.06 15.89
CA GLU A 637 52.37 -27.17 16.31
C GLU A 637 52.84 -27.02 17.76
N ALA A 638 53.08 -25.80 18.22
CA ALA A 638 53.47 -25.50 19.61
C ALA A 638 52.27 -25.63 20.59
N GLY A 639 51.06 -25.92 20.13
CA GLY A 639 49.87 -26.05 20.97
C GLY A 639 49.31 -24.72 21.51
N ASN A 640 49.75 -23.59 20.97
CA ASN A 640 49.30 -22.26 21.38
C ASN A 640 47.93 -21.86 20.83
N ALA A 641 47.43 -22.58 19.82
CA ALA A 641 46.11 -22.37 19.23
C ALA A 641 45.02 -23.14 20.02
N ILE A 642 43.94 -22.46 20.36
CA ILE A 642 42.79 -23.05 21.01
C ILE A 642 41.69 -23.36 19.95
N PHE A 643 40.96 -24.44 20.21
CA PHE A 643 39.80 -24.77 19.39
C PHE A 643 38.53 -24.20 20.04
N LEU A 644 37.82 -23.33 19.32
CA LEU A 644 36.54 -22.79 19.76
C LEU A 644 35.45 -23.06 18.72
N THR A 645 34.26 -23.40 19.20
CA THR A 645 33.07 -23.48 18.36
C THR A 645 32.54 -22.08 18.03
N LEU A 646 31.74 -21.95 16.97
CA LEU A 646 31.10 -20.68 16.66
C LEU A 646 30.22 -20.13 17.78
N ALA A 647 29.60 -21.02 18.56
CA ALA A 647 28.77 -20.62 19.70
C ALA A 647 29.64 -19.99 20.82
N GLU A 648 30.83 -20.58 21.12
CA GLU A 648 31.76 -20.03 22.09
C GLU A 648 32.37 -18.71 21.63
N ILE A 649 32.78 -18.62 20.36
CA ILE A 649 33.27 -17.37 19.77
C ILE A 649 32.17 -16.26 19.83
N GLY A 650 30.97 -16.58 19.42
CA GLY A 650 29.83 -15.64 19.46
C GLY A 650 29.48 -15.18 20.88
N ALA A 651 29.48 -16.09 21.85
CA ALA A 651 29.28 -15.76 23.26
C ALA A 651 30.37 -14.81 23.79
N LYS A 652 31.66 -15.10 23.49
CA LYS A 652 32.78 -14.24 23.89
C LYS A 652 32.69 -12.85 23.27
N LEU A 653 32.41 -12.74 21.95
CA LEU A 653 32.25 -11.47 21.27
C LEU A 653 31.06 -10.66 21.80
N THR A 654 29.97 -11.33 22.14
CA THR A 654 28.78 -10.69 22.74
C THR A 654 29.14 -10.06 24.11
N VAL A 655 29.85 -10.78 24.94
CA VAL A 655 30.28 -10.29 26.27
C VAL A 655 31.35 -9.18 26.14
N TRP A 656 32.43 -9.44 25.39
CA TRP A 656 33.56 -8.52 25.28
C TRP A 656 33.26 -7.27 24.44
N GLY A 657 32.45 -7.42 23.39
CA GLY A 657 32.06 -6.34 22.47
C GLY A 657 30.75 -5.65 22.84
N ALA A 658 30.06 -6.07 23.91
CA ALA A 658 28.75 -5.57 24.31
C ALA A 658 27.73 -5.59 23.17
N ILE A 659 27.76 -6.61 22.31
CA ILE A 659 26.92 -6.72 21.12
C ILE A 659 25.46 -7.00 21.54
N ARG A 660 24.55 -6.10 21.21
CA ARG A 660 23.13 -6.25 21.55
C ARG A 660 22.37 -7.23 20.65
N ARG A 661 22.83 -7.39 19.40
CA ARG A 661 22.21 -8.29 18.38
C ARG A 661 23.32 -9.05 17.67
N PRO A 662 23.71 -10.24 18.18
CA PRO A 662 24.77 -11.03 17.58
C PRO A 662 24.33 -11.63 16.23
N LEU A 663 25.31 -11.86 15.35
CA LEU A 663 25.11 -12.59 14.10
C LEU A 663 24.64 -14.01 14.37
N SER A 664 23.90 -14.58 13.42
CA SER A 664 23.65 -16.02 13.43
C SER A 664 24.96 -16.79 13.30
N LEU A 665 25.02 -18.01 13.87
CA LEU A 665 26.23 -18.83 13.80
C LEU A 665 26.70 -19.07 12.37
N ARG A 666 25.79 -19.15 11.40
CA ARG A 666 26.11 -19.29 9.99
C ARG A 666 26.83 -18.06 9.42
N GLN A 667 26.34 -16.86 9.78
CA GLN A 667 26.97 -15.59 9.36
C GLN A 667 28.33 -15.39 10.03
N LEU A 668 28.42 -15.65 11.35
CA LEU A 668 29.67 -15.59 12.07
C LEU A 668 30.72 -16.55 11.48
N GLY A 669 30.33 -17.76 11.05
CA GLY A 669 31.22 -18.69 10.40
C GLY A 669 31.78 -18.16 9.07
N LYS A 670 30.96 -17.47 8.28
CA LYS A 670 31.43 -16.80 7.05
C LYS A 670 32.44 -15.69 7.36
N VAL A 671 32.18 -14.88 8.38
CA VAL A 671 33.10 -13.81 8.81
C VAL A 671 34.44 -14.37 9.26
N MET A 672 34.44 -15.42 10.08
CA MET A 672 35.65 -16.11 10.54
C MET A 672 36.48 -16.66 9.37
N THR A 673 35.81 -17.33 8.40
CA THR A 673 36.48 -17.87 7.21
C THR A 673 37.07 -16.76 6.34
N LYS A 674 36.32 -15.66 6.13
CA LYS A 674 36.76 -14.49 5.35
C LYS A 674 38.01 -13.83 5.97
N GLN A 675 38.12 -13.83 7.29
CA GLN A 675 39.29 -13.30 8.02
C GLN A 675 40.46 -14.29 8.12
N GLY A 676 40.38 -15.42 7.42
CA GLY A 676 41.47 -16.39 7.30
C GLY A 676 41.55 -17.42 8.43
N PHE A 677 40.56 -17.49 9.32
CA PHE A 677 40.55 -18.52 10.35
C PHE A 677 40.21 -19.89 9.77
N ARG A 678 41.00 -20.91 10.10
CA ARG A 678 40.82 -22.27 9.63
C ARG A 678 39.73 -23.01 10.40
N CYS A 679 38.71 -23.47 9.65
CA CYS A 679 37.66 -24.34 10.16
C CYS A 679 38.19 -25.78 10.35
N VAL A 680 38.04 -26.35 11.55
CA VAL A 680 38.54 -27.66 11.94
C VAL A 680 37.41 -28.51 12.53
N ARG A 681 37.45 -29.83 12.27
CA ARG A 681 36.51 -30.80 12.86
C ARG A 681 37.24 -31.66 13.92
N ARG A 682 36.69 -31.77 15.10
CA ARG A 682 37.19 -32.60 16.21
C ARG A 682 36.17 -33.68 16.62
N GLY A 683 36.63 -34.69 17.36
CA GLY A 683 35.76 -35.73 17.92
C GLY A 683 35.05 -36.57 16.86
N ASN A 684 35.81 -37.22 15.94
CA ASN A 684 35.26 -38.01 14.82
C ASN A 684 34.23 -37.23 13.98
N GLY A 685 34.46 -35.93 13.77
CA GLY A 685 33.63 -35.07 12.94
C GLY A 685 32.38 -34.50 13.64
N LYS A 686 32.17 -34.79 14.92
CA LYS A 686 30.98 -34.35 15.68
C LYS A 686 30.95 -32.87 16.05
N GLN A 687 32.12 -32.22 16.17
CA GLN A 687 32.20 -30.80 16.50
C GLN A 687 32.98 -30.05 15.43
N THR A 688 32.39 -28.97 14.93
CA THR A 688 33.02 -28.04 13.99
C THR A 688 33.34 -26.75 14.74
N GLY A 689 34.56 -26.25 14.58
CA GLY A 689 35.03 -25.01 15.20
C GLY A 689 36.22 -24.42 14.47
N TYR A 690 36.84 -23.42 15.05
CA TYR A 690 37.97 -22.69 14.49
C TYR A 690 39.16 -22.74 15.44
N LEU A 691 40.38 -22.81 14.87
CA LEU A 691 41.62 -22.61 15.61
C LEU A 691 41.87 -21.12 15.71
N VAL A 692 42.01 -20.61 16.92
CA VAL A 692 42.22 -19.20 17.21
C VAL A 692 43.29 -19.01 18.30
N ILE A 693 43.93 -17.88 18.31
CA ILE A 693 44.71 -17.38 19.44
C ILE A 693 43.92 -16.27 20.10
N GLU A 694 43.58 -16.43 21.39
CA GLU A 694 42.96 -15.34 22.15
C GLU A 694 44.00 -14.28 22.52
N LYS A 695 43.76 -13.04 22.21
CA LYS A 695 44.62 -11.91 22.60
C LYS A 695 44.37 -11.56 24.08
N THR A 696 45.42 -11.37 24.83
CA THR A 696 45.33 -10.96 26.26
C THR A 696 44.86 -9.51 26.37
N SER A 697 44.23 -9.16 27.50
CA SER A 697 43.76 -7.78 27.76
C SER A 697 44.87 -6.75 27.68
N THR A 698 46.07 -7.10 28.16
CA THR A 698 47.28 -6.24 28.02
C THR A 698 47.70 -5.99 26.59
N PHE A 699 47.59 -6.97 25.70
CA PHE A 699 47.86 -6.84 24.29
C PHE A 699 46.82 -5.96 23.57
N ILE A 700 45.57 -6.15 23.93
CA ILE A 700 44.46 -5.34 23.36
C ILE A 700 44.58 -3.88 23.76
N GLU A 701 44.94 -3.57 25.00
CA GLU A 701 45.18 -2.19 25.46
C GLU A 701 46.39 -1.55 24.78
N ALA A 702 47.46 -2.31 24.59
CA ALA A 702 48.67 -1.84 23.87
C ALA A 702 48.33 -1.51 22.39
N GLU A 703 47.58 -2.38 21.70
CA GLU A 703 47.13 -2.18 20.31
C GLU A 703 46.19 -0.98 20.15
N ARG A 704 45.30 -0.75 21.13
CA ARG A 704 44.40 0.44 21.16
C ARG A 704 45.19 1.72 21.35
N LYS A 705 46.26 1.74 22.18
CA LYS A 705 47.10 2.90 22.36
C LYS A 705 47.92 3.24 21.07
N LEU A 706 48.36 2.21 20.35
CA LEU A 706 49.08 2.37 19.08
C LEU A 706 48.18 2.90 17.95
N LYS A 707 46.91 2.59 17.95
CA LYS A 707 45.92 3.08 16.93
C LYS A 707 45.35 4.47 17.25
N ALA A 708 45.57 4.99 18.45
CA ALA A 708 45.09 6.31 18.89
C ALA A 708 46.13 7.42 18.65
N HIS A 709 47.33 7.07 18.17
CA HIS A 709 48.38 7.95 17.68
C HIS A 709 48.49 7.80 16.15
#